data_14663a73076cc87e54ed78c6bdde0846
#
_entry.id   14663a73076cc87e54ed78c6bdde0846
#
_cell.length_a   1.000
_cell.length_b   1.000
_cell.length_c   1.000
_cell.angle_alpha   90.00
_cell.angle_beta   90.00
_cell.angle_gamma   90.00
#
_symmetry.space_group_name_H-M   'P 1'
#
loop_
_entity.id
_entity.type
_entity.pdbx_description
1 polymer ?
#
loop_
_entity_poly.entity_id
_entity_poly.type
_entity_poly.pdbx_seq_one_letter_code
_entity_poly.pdbx_strand_id
1 'polypeptide(L)'
;MKTVSELLKEARVDAPGAQPAAAPTTAARLATQKPASEAQPATPTPEPHSTAKPAPEIPQDTEPDPKTRASLQKNSVEGEDLSALFTQWQIGKVTIKNRIVMTSMGGTNLLGWMEKNHFDEMGAHFIQTVAENNVGLVLPGCQPVLNPMFGQWLYKNKKMYRDLAKWLVDFHKTGAKLFVQLTAGFGRSFTISPMMEKLYTNPMLRFFAKPVLNLDRITASASEAPNRWSDKVPSRAMREDEIHEMVEAFGKSAKLLQEAGVDGVEVHAVHEGYLLDQFTLKYVNKRSDAYGGCAENRYRFAVEIVKEIKRVCGEDFPVSLRYSVESKTKGFRQGALPGEAYTEVGRDMDESRWAARYLQEAGYDMLNCDNGTYDAWYWCHPPIYMPENCNLAEVKEIKKAVDIPVVCAGRMTPEQGAKEVAEGTLDGVGFARAFLADQEWVTKLKEGRRDEIRPCILCHNACFNMSKWEGTPNMQEMEDSLHLARCAVNAETMQWDKHHIEKTTQKKTVHIIGGGVGGMEAARVLKLRGHEPVIHEKSDALGGVVIPGGAESYKKPMRDLLDWYRGEMKRLDITVQLKDTISADESFGDDPVIIATGATPIMLKKVPGFEKTVEATEFLMGKQVGETVAVIGGSLTGCEIAYELALEGKKPFIIEMKEDLIATPGVCLANSSYLREWFAWKNVPVYLNAALTEVKDGCIVYKDQSGESHELPCDSAISAVGYVPKPLIAKGTRTNTYWIGDCNSVGNIQTAVWQAYETAMQI
;
A
#
# COMPACT_ATOMS: atom_id res chain seq x y z
N MET A 1 -5.87 30.99 -20.11
CA MET A 1 -5.82 30.63 -18.67
C MET A 1 -4.62 29.72 -18.51
N LYS A 2 -3.68 30.11 -17.66
CA LYS A 2 -2.52 29.26 -17.35
C LYS A 2 -2.99 27.96 -16.71
N THR A 3 -2.33 26.87 -16.99
CA THR A 3 -2.63 25.57 -16.37
C THR A 3 -2.23 25.59 -14.90
N VAL A 4 -2.83 24.74 -14.08
CA VAL A 4 -2.44 24.59 -12.66
C VAL A 4 -0.95 24.26 -12.53
N SER A 5 -0.39 23.48 -13.46
CA SER A 5 1.04 23.18 -13.55
C SER A 5 1.91 24.42 -13.78
N GLU A 6 1.42 25.40 -14.56
CA GLU A 6 2.13 26.65 -14.83
C GLU A 6 2.08 27.60 -13.64
N LEU A 7 0.93 27.67 -12.93
CA LEU A 7 0.81 28.42 -11.69
C LEU A 7 1.67 27.84 -10.56
N LEU A 8 1.80 26.52 -10.51
CA LEU A 8 2.65 25.82 -9.55
C LEU A 8 4.14 26.02 -9.81
N LYS A 9 4.54 26.17 -11.07
CA LYS A 9 5.95 26.48 -11.43
C LYS A 9 6.32 27.92 -11.07
N GLU A 10 5.44 28.90 -11.26
CA GLU A 10 5.68 30.31 -10.89
C GLU A 10 5.80 30.50 -9.39
N ALA A 11 5.05 29.76 -8.57
CA ALA A 11 5.14 29.82 -7.11
C ALA A 11 6.46 29.26 -6.53
N ARG A 12 7.27 28.55 -7.33
CA ARG A 12 8.57 28.01 -6.94
C ARG A 12 9.76 28.98 -7.14
N VAL A 13 9.57 30.09 -7.85
CA VAL A 13 10.71 30.95 -8.29
C VAL A 13 11.03 32.07 -7.30
N ASP A 14 10.16 32.43 -6.35
CA ASP A 14 10.35 33.60 -5.49
C ASP A 14 10.41 33.26 -3.97
N ALA A 15 11.34 32.39 -3.54
CA ALA A 15 11.65 32.25 -2.13
C ALA A 15 13.16 32.37 -1.87
N PRO A 16 13.67 33.53 -1.42
CA PRO A 16 15.04 33.62 -0.89
C PRO A 16 15.09 32.99 0.51
N GLY A 17 16.18 32.24 0.75
CA GLY A 17 16.45 31.43 1.93
C GLY A 17 16.04 32.05 3.28
N ALA A 18 15.12 31.39 3.93
CA ALA A 18 14.85 31.57 5.34
C ALA A 18 15.12 30.25 6.07
N GLN A 19 15.97 30.32 7.08
CA GLN A 19 16.19 29.21 8.01
C GLN A 19 14.86 28.81 8.68
N PRO A 20 14.59 27.52 8.92
CA PRO A 20 13.35 27.09 9.54
C PRO A 20 13.33 27.47 11.02
N ALA A 21 12.31 28.21 11.42
CA ALA A 21 11.97 28.38 12.81
C ALA A 21 11.33 27.09 13.33
N ALA A 22 11.82 26.60 14.48
CA ALA A 22 11.34 25.39 15.12
C ALA A 22 9.84 25.47 15.44
N ALA A 23 9.08 24.50 14.94
CA ALA A 23 7.70 24.29 15.36
C ALA A 23 7.66 23.51 16.68
N PRO A 24 6.71 23.78 17.58
CA PRO A 24 6.65 23.11 18.88
C PRO A 24 6.21 21.65 18.71
N THR A 25 7.01 20.74 19.24
CA THR A 25 6.82 19.28 19.24
C THR A 25 5.56 18.86 20.00
N THR A 26 4.72 18.11 19.35
CA THR A 26 3.49 17.49 19.91
C THR A 26 3.80 16.35 20.91
N ALA A 27 5.05 15.96 21.06
CA ALA A 27 5.49 14.91 21.98
C ALA A 27 5.45 15.30 23.48
N ALA A 28 5.39 16.60 23.80
CA ALA A 28 5.41 17.08 25.19
C ALA A 28 4.05 17.02 25.91
N ARG A 29 2.97 16.59 25.26
CA ARG A 29 1.60 16.56 25.85
C ARG A 29 1.15 15.22 26.45
N LEU A 30 1.94 14.17 26.35
CA LEU A 30 1.55 12.84 26.85
C LEU A 30 2.14 12.45 28.20
N ALA A 31 2.98 13.30 28.81
CA ALA A 31 3.71 12.92 30.02
C ALA A 31 3.21 13.54 31.34
N THR A 32 2.16 14.39 31.36
CA THR A 32 1.69 14.99 32.64
C THR A 32 0.16 15.10 32.70
N GLN A 33 -0.53 14.03 33.09
CA GLN A 33 -1.78 14.13 33.83
C GLN A 33 -1.87 13.00 34.86
N LYS A 34 -1.56 13.35 36.11
CA LYS A 34 -1.98 12.61 37.30
C LYS A 34 -3.44 12.97 37.60
N PRO A 35 -4.27 12.00 38.04
CA PRO A 35 -5.68 12.25 38.32
C PRO A 35 -5.85 12.99 39.66
N ALA A 36 -6.69 13.99 39.63
CA ALA A 36 -7.25 14.58 40.87
C ALA A 36 -8.51 13.81 41.23
N SER A 37 -8.58 13.38 42.49
CA SER A 37 -9.71 12.78 43.13
C SER A 37 -10.78 13.83 43.45
N GLU A 38 -12.07 13.57 43.13
CA GLU A 38 -13.16 14.06 43.98
C GLU A 38 -14.44 13.19 43.79
N ALA A 39 -15.19 13.18 44.88
CA ALA A 39 -16.14 12.21 45.36
C ALA A 39 -17.46 12.03 44.61
N GLN A 40 -18.03 10.84 44.82
CA GLN A 40 -19.35 10.37 44.44
C GLN A 40 -20.51 11.18 45.05
N PRO A 41 -21.76 10.98 44.54
CA PRO A 41 -22.74 10.25 45.34
C PRO A 41 -23.44 9.09 44.65
N ALA A 42 -23.89 8.20 45.50
CA ALA A 42 -24.35 6.85 45.27
C ALA A 42 -25.79 6.68 44.75
N THR A 43 -26.00 5.59 44.04
CA THR A 43 -26.99 4.49 44.03
C THR A 43 -28.26 4.62 43.17
N PRO A 44 -28.95 3.54 42.79
CA PRO A 44 -29.00 2.19 43.36
C PRO A 44 -28.81 1.04 42.31
N THR A 45 -28.43 -0.11 42.82
CA THR A 45 -28.37 -1.44 42.20
C THR A 45 -29.74 -1.99 41.82
N PRO A 46 -29.84 -2.81 40.75
CA PRO A 46 -30.74 -3.96 40.73
C PRO A 46 -29.98 -5.29 40.70
N GLU A 47 -30.54 -6.26 41.37
CA GLU A 47 -30.07 -7.63 41.56
C GLU A 47 -30.04 -8.50 40.30
N PRO A 48 -29.35 -9.65 40.34
CA PRO A 48 -28.98 -10.39 39.18
C PRO A 48 -29.98 -11.44 38.76
N HIS A 49 -30.28 -11.55 37.48
CA HIS A 49 -30.89 -12.78 36.93
C HIS A 49 -30.17 -13.22 35.65
N SER A 50 -29.90 -14.53 35.69
CA SER A 50 -29.65 -15.40 34.54
C SER A 50 -28.23 -15.69 34.13
N THR A 51 -27.84 -16.88 34.49
CA THR A 51 -26.75 -17.74 34.04
C THR A 51 -26.45 -17.65 32.54
N ALA A 52 -25.38 -16.95 32.16
CA ALA A 52 -24.73 -17.14 30.90
C ALA A 52 -23.69 -18.27 31.03
N LYS A 53 -23.72 -19.24 30.12
CA LYS A 53 -22.67 -20.25 29.96
C LYS A 53 -21.36 -19.55 29.61
N PRO A 54 -20.22 -20.03 30.13
CA PRO A 54 -18.93 -19.47 29.73
C PRO A 54 -18.73 -19.66 28.23
N ALA A 55 -18.24 -18.60 27.58
CA ALA A 55 -17.78 -18.67 26.21
C ALA A 55 -16.62 -19.69 26.07
N PRO A 56 -16.53 -20.42 24.98
CA PRO A 56 -15.42 -21.34 24.76
C PRO A 56 -14.11 -20.56 24.78
N GLU A 57 -13.15 -21.06 25.54
CA GLU A 57 -11.76 -20.55 25.54
C GLU A 57 -11.22 -20.60 24.12
N ILE A 58 -10.82 -19.43 23.61
CA ILE A 58 -10.05 -19.33 22.39
C ILE A 58 -8.69 -19.98 22.68
N PRO A 59 -8.23 -20.96 21.88
CA PRO A 59 -6.91 -21.51 22.05
C PRO A 59 -5.88 -20.38 21.94
N GLN A 60 -5.01 -20.25 22.93
CA GLN A 60 -3.82 -19.43 22.82
C GLN A 60 -2.99 -20.00 21.67
N ASP A 61 -2.78 -19.19 20.61
CA ASP A 61 -1.86 -19.52 19.54
C ASP A 61 -0.48 -19.79 20.16
N THR A 62 -0.15 -21.07 20.24
CA THR A 62 1.21 -21.50 20.55
C THR A 62 2.06 -21.18 19.34
N GLU A 63 3.05 -20.30 19.53
CA GLU A 63 4.07 -20.02 18.50
C GLU A 63 4.65 -21.32 17.95
N PRO A 64 4.79 -21.47 16.63
CA PRO A 64 5.35 -22.67 16.05
C PRO A 64 6.83 -22.81 16.45
N ASP A 65 7.20 -23.99 16.93
CA ASP A 65 8.57 -24.43 17.22
C ASP A 65 9.53 -24.08 16.06
N PRO A 66 10.78 -23.67 16.34
CA PRO A 66 11.79 -23.38 15.32
C PRO A 66 12.00 -24.47 14.27
N LYS A 67 11.75 -25.75 14.60
CA LYS A 67 11.78 -26.86 13.64
C LYS A 67 10.59 -26.86 12.69
N THR A 68 9.45 -26.40 13.13
CA THR A 68 8.26 -26.17 12.29
C THR A 68 8.47 -24.96 11.38
N ARG A 69 9.18 -23.90 11.84
CA ARG A 69 9.64 -22.79 10.97
C ARG A 69 10.51 -23.29 9.81
N ALA A 70 11.46 -24.18 10.05
CA ALA A 70 12.33 -24.74 9.01
C ALA A 70 11.58 -25.66 8.01
N SER A 71 10.50 -26.34 8.43
CA SER A 71 9.69 -27.18 7.55
C SER A 71 8.72 -26.38 6.67
N LEU A 72 8.22 -25.24 7.17
CA LEU A 72 7.42 -24.31 6.39
C LEU A 72 8.24 -23.61 5.28
N GLN A 73 9.55 -23.52 5.44
CA GLN A 73 10.45 -23.01 4.39
C GLN A 73 10.73 -24.03 3.26
N LYS A 74 10.39 -25.29 3.43
CA LYS A 74 10.74 -26.38 2.49
C LYS A 74 9.60 -26.89 1.63
N ASN A 75 8.35 -26.56 1.92
CA ASN A 75 7.20 -27.07 1.19
C ASN A 75 6.53 -25.98 0.37
N SER A 76 7.04 -25.74 -0.86
CA SER A 76 6.15 -25.40 -1.96
C SER A 76 5.21 -26.60 -2.10
N VAL A 77 3.94 -26.41 -1.77
CA VAL A 77 2.94 -27.49 -1.77
C VAL A 77 2.72 -27.95 -3.20
N GLU A 78 3.34 -29.07 -3.58
CA GLU A 78 2.90 -29.86 -4.72
C GLU A 78 1.49 -30.38 -4.38
N GLY A 79 0.45 -29.91 -5.08
CA GLY A 79 -0.84 -30.57 -5.11
C GLY A 79 -2.04 -29.83 -4.52
N GLU A 80 -2.02 -28.52 -4.27
CA GLU A 80 -3.24 -27.78 -3.92
C GLU A 80 -4.14 -27.59 -5.14
N ASP A 81 -5.39 -28.06 -5.02
CA ASP A 81 -6.39 -27.94 -6.08
C ASP A 81 -6.92 -26.50 -6.17
N LEU A 82 -6.46 -25.75 -7.15
CA LEU A 82 -6.93 -24.39 -7.42
C LEU A 82 -8.15 -24.35 -8.35
N SER A 83 -8.72 -25.50 -8.75
CA SER A 83 -9.79 -25.58 -9.74
C SER A 83 -11.03 -24.78 -9.35
N ALA A 84 -11.32 -24.66 -8.05
CA ALA A 84 -12.44 -23.88 -7.55
C ALA A 84 -12.37 -22.40 -7.97
N LEU A 85 -11.17 -21.81 -8.07
CA LEU A 85 -10.99 -20.42 -8.53
C LEU A 85 -11.42 -20.20 -9.98
N PHE A 86 -11.45 -21.25 -10.80
CA PHE A 86 -11.77 -21.19 -12.21
C PHE A 86 -13.20 -21.64 -12.54
N THR A 87 -14.07 -21.71 -11.52
CA THR A 87 -15.50 -21.98 -11.69
C THR A 87 -16.30 -20.71 -11.93
N GLN A 88 -17.40 -20.81 -12.68
CA GLN A 88 -18.32 -19.68 -12.92
C GLN A 88 -19.17 -19.36 -11.69
N TRP A 89 -19.63 -18.12 -11.60
CA TRP A 89 -20.56 -17.65 -10.58
C TRP A 89 -21.40 -16.49 -11.11
N GLN A 90 -22.32 -15.97 -10.29
CA GLN A 90 -23.27 -14.96 -10.71
C GLN A 90 -23.31 -13.79 -9.74
N ILE A 91 -23.47 -12.57 -10.28
CA ILE A 91 -23.80 -11.35 -9.56
C ILE A 91 -25.08 -10.80 -10.19
N GLY A 92 -26.20 -10.85 -9.47
CA GLY A 92 -27.50 -10.63 -10.10
C GLY A 92 -27.70 -11.54 -11.31
N LYS A 93 -27.92 -10.94 -12.50
CA LYS A 93 -28.07 -11.67 -13.77
C LYS A 93 -26.75 -11.79 -14.59
N VAL A 94 -25.66 -11.25 -14.09
CA VAL A 94 -24.37 -11.27 -14.81
C VAL A 94 -23.54 -12.49 -14.41
N THR A 95 -23.16 -13.31 -15.38
CA THR A 95 -22.29 -14.47 -15.20
C THR A 95 -20.82 -14.04 -15.26
N ILE A 96 -20.05 -14.41 -14.27
CA ILE A 96 -18.60 -14.18 -14.18
C ILE A 96 -17.87 -15.49 -14.46
N LYS A 97 -16.88 -15.47 -15.37
CA LYS A 97 -16.22 -16.69 -15.88
C LYS A 97 -15.35 -17.45 -14.87
N ASN A 98 -14.90 -16.79 -13.79
CA ASN A 98 -14.13 -17.42 -12.72
C ASN A 98 -14.19 -16.56 -11.44
N ARG A 99 -13.65 -17.06 -10.32
CA ARG A 99 -13.74 -16.48 -8.99
C ARG A 99 -12.69 -15.41 -8.68
N ILE A 100 -11.79 -15.13 -9.64
CA ILE A 100 -10.70 -14.16 -9.45
C ILE A 100 -11.18 -12.78 -9.83
N VAL A 101 -11.12 -11.87 -8.86
CA VAL A 101 -11.57 -10.49 -8.98
C VAL A 101 -10.37 -9.55 -8.86
N MET A 102 -10.16 -8.69 -9.88
CA MET A 102 -9.30 -7.53 -9.72
C MET A 102 -10.07 -6.47 -8.95
N THR A 103 -9.80 -6.35 -7.64
CA THR A 103 -10.47 -5.36 -6.82
C THR A 103 -9.93 -3.96 -7.07
N SER A 104 -10.80 -2.97 -6.88
CA SER A 104 -10.48 -1.56 -7.11
C SER A 104 -9.28 -1.11 -6.29
N MET A 105 -8.41 -0.36 -6.95
CA MET A 105 -7.19 0.21 -6.39
C MET A 105 -6.98 1.60 -7.00
N GLY A 106 -6.66 2.59 -6.17
CA GLY A 106 -6.34 3.94 -6.65
C GLY A 106 -5.23 3.90 -7.71
N GLY A 107 -5.38 4.71 -8.75
CA GLY A 107 -4.44 4.74 -9.88
C GLY A 107 -4.65 3.66 -10.95
N THR A 108 -5.68 2.80 -10.86
CA THR A 108 -6.09 1.91 -11.97
C THR A 108 -7.36 2.44 -12.66
N ASN A 109 -7.50 3.75 -12.73
CA ASN A 109 -8.69 4.44 -13.17
C ASN A 109 -8.85 4.40 -14.70
N LEU A 110 -10.11 4.29 -15.17
CA LEU A 110 -10.45 4.35 -16.59
C LEU A 110 -10.94 5.73 -17.06
N LEU A 111 -11.41 6.55 -16.12
CA LEU A 111 -12.16 7.77 -16.46
C LEU A 111 -11.50 9.04 -15.91
N GLY A 112 -10.18 9.00 -15.73
CA GLY A 112 -9.38 10.03 -15.09
C GLY A 112 -9.42 9.87 -13.55
N TRP A 113 -8.45 10.45 -12.86
CA TRP A 113 -8.35 10.34 -11.40
C TRP A 113 -8.54 11.71 -10.71
N MET A 114 -7.50 12.52 -10.63
CA MET A 114 -7.54 13.85 -10.02
C MET A 114 -7.52 14.98 -11.07
N GLU A 115 -7.28 14.67 -12.32
CA GLU A 115 -7.37 15.56 -13.47
C GLU A 115 -8.80 15.63 -14.01
N LYS A 116 -9.01 16.33 -15.12
CA LYS A 116 -10.31 16.37 -15.78
C LYS A 116 -10.75 14.98 -16.23
N ASN A 117 -12.02 14.66 -16.00
CA ASN A 117 -12.59 13.38 -16.43
C ASN A 117 -12.38 13.16 -17.94
N HIS A 118 -11.79 12.03 -18.31
CA HIS A 118 -11.54 11.60 -19.69
C HIS A 118 -11.45 10.09 -19.73
N PHE A 119 -11.51 9.47 -20.90
CA PHE A 119 -11.17 8.06 -21.04
C PHE A 119 -9.65 7.94 -21.03
N ASP A 120 -9.13 7.16 -20.09
CA ASP A 120 -7.68 6.98 -19.89
C ASP A 120 -7.19 5.77 -20.68
N GLU A 121 -6.47 6.04 -21.78
CA GLU A 121 -5.96 4.98 -22.68
C GLU A 121 -4.90 4.10 -22.01
N MET A 122 -4.11 4.65 -21.09
CA MET A 122 -3.08 3.89 -20.36
C MET A 122 -3.72 2.93 -19.35
N GLY A 123 -4.69 3.42 -18.58
CA GLY A 123 -5.49 2.59 -17.68
C GLY A 123 -6.27 1.52 -18.44
N ALA A 124 -6.83 1.87 -19.60
CA ALA A 124 -7.55 0.95 -20.47
C ALA A 124 -6.64 -0.15 -21.04
N HIS A 125 -5.43 0.18 -21.47
CA HIS A 125 -4.44 -0.80 -21.95
C HIS A 125 -4.07 -1.80 -20.84
N PHE A 126 -3.78 -1.31 -19.63
CA PHE A 126 -3.48 -2.17 -18.49
C PHE A 126 -4.63 -3.13 -18.18
N ILE A 127 -5.87 -2.63 -18.13
CA ILE A 127 -7.06 -3.42 -17.81
C ILE A 127 -7.35 -4.43 -18.94
N GLN A 128 -7.14 -4.03 -20.20
CA GLN A 128 -7.27 -4.94 -21.34
C GLN A 128 -6.30 -6.12 -21.22
N THR A 129 -5.03 -5.85 -20.94
CA THR A 129 -4.01 -6.89 -20.73
C THR A 129 -4.39 -7.86 -19.61
N VAL A 130 -4.87 -7.32 -18.46
CA VAL A 130 -5.36 -8.15 -17.34
C VAL A 130 -6.56 -9.01 -17.77
N ALA A 131 -7.49 -8.46 -18.53
CA ALA A 131 -8.70 -9.17 -19.00
C ALA A 131 -8.36 -10.29 -19.99
N GLU A 132 -7.41 -10.07 -20.89
CA GLU A 132 -6.87 -11.07 -21.82
C GLU A 132 -6.18 -12.22 -21.08
N ASN A 133 -5.68 -11.95 -19.86
CA ASN A 133 -5.01 -12.91 -19.00
C ASN A 133 -5.92 -13.54 -17.93
N ASN A 134 -7.14 -13.89 -18.32
CA ASN A 134 -8.06 -14.76 -17.58
C ASN A 134 -8.71 -14.21 -16.30
N VAL A 135 -8.62 -12.93 -15.96
CA VAL A 135 -9.40 -12.39 -14.84
C VAL A 135 -10.90 -12.54 -15.09
N GLY A 136 -11.70 -12.82 -14.05
CA GLY A 136 -13.16 -12.98 -14.17
C GLY A 136 -13.91 -11.66 -14.12
N LEU A 137 -13.63 -10.84 -13.09
CA LEU A 137 -14.25 -9.55 -12.86
C LEU A 137 -13.16 -8.48 -12.63
N VAL A 138 -13.34 -7.33 -13.25
CA VAL A 138 -12.45 -6.16 -13.07
C VAL A 138 -13.22 -5.02 -12.44
N LEU A 139 -12.67 -4.49 -11.35
CA LEU A 139 -13.10 -3.29 -10.65
C LEU A 139 -11.97 -2.26 -10.74
N PRO A 140 -11.99 -1.31 -11.69
CA PRO A 140 -10.99 -0.26 -11.79
C PRO A 140 -10.96 0.66 -10.57
N GLY A 141 -9.93 1.50 -10.48
CA GLY A 141 -9.82 2.50 -9.43
C GLY A 141 -11.08 3.38 -9.32
N CYS A 142 -11.42 3.79 -8.10
CA CYS A 142 -12.66 4.48 -7.81
C CYS A 142 -12.77 5.81 -8.57
N GLN A 143 -13.95 6.04 -9.16
CA GLN A 143 -14.26 7.22 -9.96
C GLN A 143 -15.15 8.17 -9.19
N PRO A 144 -14.68 9.37 -8.79
CA PRO A 144 -15.53 10.36 -8.13
C PRO A 144 -16.67 10.82 -9.04
N VAL A 145 -17.92 10.73 -8.56
CA VAL A 145 -19.07 11.27 -9.33
C VAL A 145 -19.06 12.80 -9.39
N LEU A 146 -18.38 13.44 -8.43
CA LEU A 146 -17.99 14.85 -8.48
C LEU A 146 -16.46 14.94 -8.45
N ASN A 147 -15.86 15.40 -9.54
CA ASN A 147 -14.41 15.55 -9.63
C ASN A 147 -13.91 16.53 -8.55
N PRO A 148 -12.96 16.12 -7.67
CA PRO A 148 -12.55 16.95 -6.55
C PRO A 148 -11.74 18.19 -6.96
N MET A 149 -10.99 18.13 -8.06
CA MET A 149 -10.11 19.22 -8.48
C MET A 149 -10.81 20.31 -9.30
N PHE A 150 -11.87 19.96 -10.02
CA PHE A 150 -12.52 20.90 -10.97
C PHE A 150 -14.01 21.05 -10.71
N GLY A 151 -14.58 20.36 -9.71
CA GLY A 151 -15.98 20.41 -9.36
C GLY A 151 -16.95 19.98 -10.49
N GLN A 152 -16.45 19.16 -11.43
CA GLN A 152 -17.23 18.68 -12.56
C GLN A 152 -17.92 17.36 -12.24
N TRP A 153 -19.22 17.29 -12.52
CA TRP A 153 -19.97 16.05 -12.41
C TRP A 153 -19.56 15.05 -13.51
N LEU A 154 -19.33 13.80 -13.15
CA LEU A 154 -18.90 12.74 -14.04
C LEU A 154 -19.84 12.56 -15.24
N TYR A 155 -21.17 12.58 -15.02
CA TYR A 155 -22.20 12.44 -16.07
C TYR A 155 -22.20 13.57 -17.11
N LYS A 156 -21.47 14.66 -16.92
CA LYS A 156 -21.40 15.78 -17.88
C LYS A 156 -20.50 15.49 -19.09
N ASN A 157 -19.49 14.61 -18.96
CA ASN A 157 -18.55 14.32 -20.03
C ASN A 157 -19.00 13.15 -20.93
N LYS A 158 -19.95 13.41 -21.83
CA LYS A 158 -20.49 12.38 -22.74
C LYS A 158 -19.47 11.81 -23.74
N LYS A 159 -18.38 12.55 -24.05
CA LYS A 159 -17.32 12.02 -24.94
C LYS A 159 -16.63 10.83 -24.29
N MET A 160 -16.28 10.94 -23.02
CA MET A 160 -15.64 9.90 -22.23
C MET A 160 -16.43 8.57 -22.28
N TYR A 161 -17.77 8.61 -22.12
CA TYR A 161 -18.60 7.41 -22.18
C TYR A 161 -18.64 6.79 -23.59
N ARG A 162 -18.59 7.60 -24.65
CA ARG A 162 -18.50 7.07 -26.03
C ARG A 162 -17.17 6.40 -26.31
N ASP A 163 -16.07 6.93 -25.77
CA ASP A 163 -14.76 6.34 -25.94
C ASP A 163 -14.63 5.03 -25.12
N LEU A 164 -15.18 5.01 -23.90
CA LEU A 164 -15.35 3.79 -23.10
C LEU A 164 -16.16 2.72 -23.85
N ALA A 165 -17.29 3.07 -24.46
CA ALA A 165 -18.13 2.13 -25.19
C ALA A 165 -17.40 1.48 -26.36
N LYS A 166 -16.55 2.23 -27.08
CA LYS A 166 -15.74 1.67 -28.17
C LYS A 166 -14.75 0.64 -27.66
N TRP A 167 -14.04 0.95 -26.58
CA TRP A 167 -13.06 0.06 -25.98
C TRP A 167 -13.70 -1.21 -25.41
N LEU A 168 -14.89 -1.11 -24.81
CA LEU A 168 -15.62 -2.25 -24.24
C LEU A 168 -15.94 -3.35 -25.26
N VAL A 169 -16.03 -3.03 -26.55
CA VAL A 169 -16.22 -4.05 -27.61
C VAL A 169 -15.08 -5.06 -27.62
N ASP A 170 -13.85 -4.60 -27.48
CA ASP A 170 -12.67 -5.48 -27.43
C ASP A 170 -12.48 -6.11 -26.05
N PHE A 171 -12.74 -5.37 -24.99
CA PHE A 171 -12.70 -5.88 -23.63
C PHE A 171 -13.61 -7.10 -23.44
N HIS A 172 -14.85 -7.05 -23.91
CA HIS A 172 -15.81 -8.14 -23.76
C HIS A 172 -15.45 -9.41 -24.55
N LYS A 173 -14.62 -9.31 -25.60
CA LYS A 173 -14.11 -10.49 -26.32
C LYS A 173 -13.27 -11.40 -25.42
N THR A 174 -12.71 -10.87 -24.34
CA THR A 174 -11.93 -11.63 -23.34
C THR A 174 -12.81 -12.52 -22.45
N GLY A 175 -14.12 -12.23 -22.40
CA GLY A 175 -15.08 -12.85 -21.49
C GLY A 175 -15.01 -12.33 -20.04
N ALA A 176 -14.13 -11.38 -19.74
CA ALA A 176 -14.12 -10.68 -18.45
C ALA A 176 -15.32 -9.73 -18.33
N LYS A 177 -15.69 -9.40 -17.09
CA LYS A 177 -16.75 -8.44 -16.77
C LYS A 177 -16.15 -7.20 -16.11
N LEU A 178 -16.76 -6.05 -16.39
CA LEU A 178 -16.33 -4.73 -15.87
C LEU A 178 -17.42 -4.13 -14.99
N PHE A 179 -17.08 -3.86 -13.73
CA PHE A 179 -17.90 -3.03 -12.84
C PHE A 179 -17.13 -1.76 -12.51
N VAL A 180 -17.64 -0.61 -12.92
CA VAL A 180 -16.99 0.67 -12.62
C VAL A 180 -17.31 1.09 -11.20
N GLN A 181 -16.27 1.30 -10.38
CA GLN A 181 -16.44 1.75 -9.01
C GLN A 181 -16.68 3.28 -8.98
N LEU A 182 -17.83 3.70 -8.44
CA LEU A 182 -18.24 5.10 -8.26
C LEU A 182 -18.08 5.52 -6.79
N THR A 183 -17.51 6.71 -6.52
CA THR A 183 -17.37 7.24 -5.16
C THR A 183 -18.03 8.59 -4.97
N ALA A 184 -18.63 8.80 -3.79
CA ALA A 184 -19.11 10.10 -3.34
C ALA A 184 -17.96 11.07 -2.96
N GLY A 185 -16.74 10.58 -2.92
CA GLY A 185 -15.55 11.32 -2.55
C GLY A 185 -14.98 10.87 -1.20
N PHE A 186 -13.99 11.59 -0.74
CA PHE A 186 -13.13 11.18 0.37
C PHE A 186 -13.53 11.80 1.72
N GLY A 187 -14.30 12.90 1.68
CA GLY A 187 -14.66 13.63 2.90
C GLY A 187 -13.43 14.03 3.73
N ARG A 188 -13.46 13.78 5.05
CA ARG A 188 -12.33 14.05 5.95
C ARG A 188 -11.05 13.27 5.62
N SER A 189 -11.16 12.24 4.80
CA SER A 189 -10.00 11.41 4.39
C SER A 189 -9.30 11.95 3.14
N PHE A 190 -9.78 13.05 2.55
CA PHE A 190 -9.11 13.68 1.40
C PHE A 190 -7.71 14.17 1.80
N THR A 191 -6.71 13.79 1.00
CA THR A 191 -5.30 14.15 1.23
C THR A 191 -5.09 15.66 1.12
N ILE A 192 -4.46 16.24 2.13
CA ILE A 192 -4.14 17.67 2.20
C ILE A 192 -2.62 17.85 2.16
N SER A 193 -2.13 18.46 1.09
CA SER A 193 -0.73 18.84 0.97
C SER A 193 -0.41 20.16 1.71
N PRO A 194 0.85 20.45 2.03
CA PRO A 194 1.26 21.73 2.62
C PRO A 194 0.82 22.95 1.79
N MET A 195 0.78 22.82 0.46
CA MET A 195 0.27 23.88 -0.42
C MET A 195 -1.23 24.07 -0.22
N MET A 196 -2.01 23.00 -0.12
CA MET A 196 -3.47 23.10 0.13
C MET A 196 -3.75 23.72 1.48
N GLU A 197 -2.97 23.43 2.52
CA GLU A 197 -3.07 24.13 3.81
C GLU A 197 -2.89 25.65 3.66
N LYS A 198 -1.85 26.08 2.92
CA LYS A 198 -1.59 27.50 2.66
C LYS A 198 -2.76 28.15 1.90
N LEU A 199 -3.29 27.47 0.87
CA LEU A 199 -4.46 27.95 0.13
C LEU A 199 -5.70 28.07 1.02
N TYR A 200 -5.92 27.13 1.93
CA TYR A 200 -7.08 27.12 2.81
C TYR A 200 -6.98 28.15 3.93
N THR A 201 -5.84 28.27 4.58
CA THR A 201 -5.64 29.14 5.74
C THR A 201 -5.55 30.63 5.39
N ASN A 202 -5.21 30.97 4.14
CA ASN A 202 -5.22 32.34 3.65
C ASN A 202 -6.57 32.65 2.96
N PRO A 203 -7.42 33.57 3.51
CA PRO A 203 -8.75 33.84 2.95
C PRO A 203 -8.76 34.33 1.51
N MET A 204 -7.74 35.11 1.12
CA MET A 204 -7.63 35.62 -0.25
C MET A 204 -7.30 34.48 -1.23
N LEU A 205 -6.29 33.65 -0.92
CA LEU A 205 -5.91 32.51 -1.76
C LEU A 205 -7.06 31.50 -1.84
N ARG A 206 -7.74 31.22 -0.73
CA ARG A 206 -8.93 30.35 -0.68
C ARG A 206 -10.03 30.82 -1.61
N PHE A 207 -10.32 32.14 -1.63
CA PHE A 207 -11.32 32.71 -2.53
C PHE A 207 -10.98 32.49 -4.00
N PHE A 208 -9.72 32.76 -4.41
CA PHE A 208 -9.29 32.58 -5.78
C PHE A 208 -9.11 31.10 -6.19
N ALA A 209 -8.74 30.22 -5.28
CA ALA A 209 -8.59 28.79 -5.55
C ALA A 209 -9.95 28.05 -5.69
N LYS A 210 -10.99 28.53 -5.02
CA LYS A 210 -12.29 27.87 -4.90
C LYS A 210 -12.91 27.37 -6.23
N PRO A 211 -12.78 28.05 -7.38
CA PRO A 211 -13.32 27.54 -8.65
C PRO A 211 -12.65 26.26 -9.16
N VAL A 212 -11.40 26.00 -8.75
CA VAL A 212 -10.61 24.83 -9.15
C VAL A 212 -10.51 23.81 -8.02
N LEU A 213 -10.33 24.26 -6.79
CA LEU A 213 -10.12 23.44 -5.61
C LEU A 213 -10.98 23.99 -4.46
N ASN A 214 -12.18 23.45 -4.31
CA ASN A 214 -13.10 23.83 -3.23
C ASN A 214 -12.95 22.87 -2.05
N LEU A 215 -11.92 23.09 -1.21
CA LEU A 215 -11.64 22.24 -0.06
C LEU A 215 -12.82 22.12 0.89
N ASP A 216 -13.62 23.17 1.11
CA ASP A 216 -14.83 23.10 1.94
C ASP A 216 -15.86 22.06 1.46
N ARG A 217 -15.94 21.81 0.15
CA ARG A 217 -16.84 20.83 -0.43
C ARG A 217 -16.18 19.44 -0.46
N ILE A 218 -14.91 19.38 -0.84
CA ILE A 218 -14.17 18.13 -1.03
C ILE A 218 -13.95 17.40 0.29
N THR A 219 -13.67 18.15 1.37
CA THR A 219 -13.48 17.60 2.71
C THR A 219 -14.76 17.50 3.52
N ALA A 220 -15.92 17.92 2.98
CA ALA A 220 -17.19 17.80 3.71
C ALA A 220 -17.45 16.36 4.12
N SER A 221 -17.86 16.18 5.37
CA SER A 221 -18.04 14.88 6.04
C SER A 221 -19.46 14.75 6.57
N ALA A 222 -19.78 13.65 7.24
CA ALA A 222 -21.07 13.50 7.91
C ALA A 222 -21.29 14.60 8.96
N SER A 223 -20.26 14.93 9.71
CA SER A 223 -20.26 15.98 10.73
C SER A 223 -18.94 16.74 10.70
N GLU A 224 -18.84 17.80 11.48
CA GLU A 224 -17.57 18.46 11.73
C GLU A 224 -16.60 17.46 12.39
N ALA A 225 -15.44 17.29 11.78
CA ALA A 225 -14.45 16.32 12.21
C ALA A 225 -13.03 16.77 11.80
N PRO A 226 -11.97 16.32 12.50
CA PRO A 226 -10.60 16.58 12.06
C PRO A 226 -10.34 15.88 10.72
N ASN A 227 -9.68 16.57 9.78
CA ASN A 227 -9.18 15.90 8.58
C ASN A 227 -8.13 14.86 8.94
N ARG A 228 -8.05 13.76 8.18
CA ARG A 228 -7.10 12.68 8.44
C ARG A 228 -5.63 13.15 8.37
N TRP A 229 -5.34 14.10 7.48
CA TRP A 229 -3.99 14.51 7.09
C TRP A 229 -3.56 15.87 7.67
N SER A 230 -4.51 16.78 7.99
CA SER A 230 -4.20 18.12 8.45
C SER A 230 -5.20 18.62 9.49
N ASP A 231 -4.70 19.14 10.60
CA ASP A 231 -5.52 19.81 11.62
C ASP A 231 -5.94 21.23 11.21
N LYS A 232 -5.29 21.81 10.18
CA LYS A 232 -5.56 23.17 9.72
C LYS A 232 -6.70 23.26 8.70
N VAL A 233 -7.13 22.11 8.18
CA VAL A 233 -8.22 22.00 7.18
C VAL A 233 -9.32 21.11 7.75
N PRO A 234 -10.14 21.58 8.69
CA PRO A 234 -11.22 20.78 9.28
C PRO A 234 -12.30 20.49 8.24
N SER A 235 -12.98 19.37 8.44
CA SER A 235 -14.14 19.00 7.63
C SER A 235 -15.40 19.58 8.24
N ARG A 236 -16.26 20.19 7.41
CA ARG A 236 -17.61 20.60 7.81
C ARG A 236 -18.63 19.49 7.62
N ALA A 237 -19.78 19.64 8.25
CA ALA A 237 -20.94 18.81 7.94
C ALA A 237 -21.41 19.04 6.48
N MET A 238 -21.71 17.97 5.77
CA MET A 238 -22.37 18.01 4.46
C MET A 238 -23.83 18.40 4.62
N ARG A 239 -24.37 19.26 3.74
CA ARG A 239 -25.77 19.68 3.77
C ARG A 239 -26.65 18.62 3.09
N GLU A 240 -27.93 18.58 3.42
CA GLU A 240 -28.89 17.63 2.82
C GLU A 240 -29.04 17.83 1.31
N ASP A 241 -29.03 19.09 0.83
CA ASP A 241 -29.07 19.38 -0.61
C ASP A 241 -27.86 18.81 -1.35
N GLU A 242 -26.67 18.86 -0.74
CA GLU A 242 -25.45 18.27 -1.30
C GLU A 242 -25.52 16.73 -1.32
N ILE A 243 -26.17 16.11 -0.33
CA ILE A 243 -26.39 14.65 -0.29
C ILE A 243 -27.32 14.25 -1.45
N HIS A 244 -28.46 14.93 -1.62
CA HIS A 244 -29.41 14.65 -2.70
C HIS A 244 -28.78 14.84 -4.09
N GLU A 245 -28.01 15.94 -4.31
CA GLU A 245 -27.25 16.14 -5.55
C GLU A 245 -26.31 14.97 -5.84
N MET A 246 -25.67 14.43 -4.79
CA MET A 246 -24.74 13.31 -4.92
C MET A 246 -25.48 12.03 -5.30
N VAL A 247 -26.60 11.71 -4.65
CA VAL A 247 -27.45 10.54 -4.96
C VAL A 247 -27.90 10.59 -6.44
N GLU A 248 -28.41 11.73 -6.90
CA GLU A 248 -28.79 11.91 -8.30
C GLU A 248 -27.61 11.73 -9.27
N ALA A 249 -26.41 12.20 -8.88
CA ALA A 249 -25.21 12.07 -9.70
C ALA A 249 -24.76 10.61 -9.87
N PHE A 250 -24.91 9.78 -8.81
CA PHE A 250 -24.71 8.34 -8.91
C PHE A 250 -25.66 7.71 -9.94
N GLY A 251 -26.95 7.97 -9.85
CA GLY A 251 -27.93 7.46 -10.80
C GLY A 251 -27.62 7.87 -12.25
N LYS A 252 -27.38 9.18 -12.47
CA LYS A 252 -27.05 9.71 -13.81
C LYS A 252 -25.75 9.10 -14.38
N SER A 253 -24.73 8.93 -13.54
CA SER A 253 -23.45 8.34 -13.96
C SER A 253 -23.59 6.85 -14.25
N ALA A 254 -24.26 6.09 -13.38
CA ALA A 254 -24.54 4.67 -13.57
C ALA A 254 -25.34 4.40 -14.85
N LYS A 255 -26.33 5.25 -15.15
CA LYS A 255 -27.11 5.13 -16.39
C LYS A 255 -26.25 5.30 -17.63
N LEU A 256 -25.34 6.27 -17.65
CA LEU A 256 -24.43 6.46 -18.80
C LEU A 256 -23.39 5.34 -18.90
N LEU A 257 -22.95 4.75 -17.79
CA LEU A 257 -22.10 3.56 -17.80
C LEU A 257 -22.83 2.35 -18.37
N GLN A 258 -24.08 2.12 -17.94
CA GLN A 258 -24.94 1.07 -18.51
C GLN A 258 -25.13 1.25 -20.01
N GLU A 259 -25.45 2.47 -20.46
CA GLU A 259 -25.60 2.79 -21.89
C GLU A 259 -24.30 2.62 -22.69
N ALA A 260 -23.14 2.79 -22.06
CA ALA A 260 -21.83 2.52 -22.65
C ALA A 260 -21.52 1.02 -22.73
N GLY A 261 -22.28 0.15 -22.08
CA GLY A 261 -22.11 -1.29 -22.08
C GLY A 261 -21.34 -1.86 -20.88
N VAL A 262 -21.16 -1.09 -19.81
CA VAL A 262 -20.54 -1.58 -18.55
C VAL A 262 -21.48 -2.60 -17.90
N ASP A 263 -20.93 -3.74 -17.42
CA ASP A 263 -21.70 -4.87 -16.91
C ASP A 263 -22.36 -4.60 -15.54
N GLY A 264 -21.86 -3.67 -14.77
CA GLY A 264 -22.39 -3.28 -13.47
C GLY A 264 -21.61 -2.11 -12.87
N VAL A 265 -22.00 -1.65 -11.69
CA VAL A 265 -21.26 -0.63 -10.94
C VAL A 265 -20.97 -1.12 -9.52
N GLU A 266 -19.89 -0.63 -8.93
CA GLU A 266 -19.61 -0.77 -7.51
C GLU A 266 -19.75 0.59 -6.84
N VAL A 267 -20.48 0.68 -5.74
CA VAL A 267 -20.52 1.87 -4.91
C VAL A 267 -19.35 1.84 -3.94
N HIS A 268 -18.46 2.79 -4.04
CA HIS A 268 -17.39 3.03 -3.08
C HIS A 268 -17.83 4.14 -2.11
N ALA A 269 -18.00 4.03 -0.89
CA ALA A 269 -18.02 2.86 -0.08
C ALA A 269 -18.53 3.19 1.31
N VAL A 270 -19.11 2.21 1.84
CA VAL A 270 -19.14 1.99 3.27
C VAL A 270 -17.79 1.31 3.61
N HIS A 271 -16.67 2.00 3.37
CA HIS A 271 -15.33 1.44 3.29
C HIS A 271 -14.22 2.49 3.54
N GLU A 272 -13.16 2.11 4.21
CA GLU A 272 -11.93 2.88 4.46
C GLU A 272 -12.10 4.24 5.14
N GLY A 273 -13.26 4.54 5.71
CA GLY A 273 -13.54 5.86 6.26
C GLY A 273 -13.67 6.95 5.19
N TYR A 274 -14.08 6.61 3.94
CA TYR A 274 -14.46 7.55 2.91
C TYR A 274 -15.84 8.15 3.19
N LEU A 275 -16.32 9.05 2.35
CA LEU A 275 -17.46 9.88 2.68
C LEU A 275 -18.70 9.08 3.12
N LEU A 276 -19.09 8.02 2.39
CA LEU A 276 -20.24 7.20 2.79
C LEU A 276 -20.01 6.48 4.12
N ASP A 277 -18.79 5.98 4.35
CA ASP A 277 -18.42 5.33 5.61
C ASP A 277 -18.43 6.33 6.78
N GLN A 278 -18.01 7.57 6.55
CA GLN A 278 -18.08 8.62 7.58
C GLN A 278 -19.51 8.87 8.07
N PHE A 279 -20.53 8.63 7.21
CA PHE A 279 -21.91 8.67 7.62
C PHE A 279 -22.31 7.48 8.51
N THR A 280 -21.76 6.29 8.28
CA THR A 280 -22.07 5.09 9.06
C THR A 280 -21.38 5.05 10.42
N LEU A 281 -20.17 5.62 10.55
CA LEU A 281 -19.33 5.52 11.73
C LEU A 281 -19.79 6.46 12.87
N LYS A 282 -20.17 5.89 14.01
CA LYS A 282 -20.69 6.62 15.19
C LYS A 282 -19.73 7.69 15.72
N TYR A 283 -18.41 7.43 15.66
CA TYR A 283 -17.42 8.38 16.17
C TYR A 283 -17.24 9.59 15.25
N VAL A 284 -17.60 9.48 13.96
CA VAL A 284 -17.56 10.56 12.98
C VAL A 284 -18.91 11.25 12.83
N ASN A 285 -20.01 10.47 12.69
CA ASN A 285 -21.36 10.99 12.45
C ASN A 285 -22.04 11.41 13.77
N LYS A 286 -22.15 12.71 13.97
CA LYS A 286 -22.85 13.35 15.11
C LYS A 286 -24.13 14.08 14.68
N ARG A 287 -24.69 13.75 13.51
CA ARG A 287 -25.92 14.36 12.99
C ARG A 287 -27.14 13.96 13.80
N SER A 288 -28.12 14.86 13.86
CA SER A 288 -29.43 14.64 14.46
C SER A 288 -30.58 14.68 13.47
N ASP A 289 -30.29 14.83 12.17
CA ASP A 289 -31.25 14.79 11.06
C ASP A 289 -31.48 13.36 10.53
N ALA A 290 -32.11 13.25 9.36
CA ALA A 290 -32.44 11.98 8.72
C ALA A 290 -31.19 11.11 8.34
N TYR A 291 -30.00 11.66 8.43
CA TYR A 291 -28.73 10.97 8.11
C TYR A 291 -27.87 10.66 9.35
N GLY A 292 -28.43 10.79 10.56
CA GLY A 292 -27.70 10.55 11.81
C GLY A 292 -28.54 9.91 12.90
N GLY A 293 -27.92 9.65 14.06
CA GLY A 293 -28.57 9.02 15.20
C GLY A 293 -28.62 7.48 15.08
N CYS A 294 -29.78 6.90 14.75
CA CYS A 294 -29.93 5.44 14.63
C CYS A 294 -29.16 4.85 13.45
N ALA A 295 -28.98 3.53 13.45
CA ALA A 295 -28.22 2.84 12.42
C ALA A 295 -28.83 3.06 11.03
N GLU A 296 -30.13 2.89 10.87
CA GLU A 296 -30.84 3.07 9.59
C GLU A 296 -30.58 4.46 8.98
N ASN A 297 -30.57 5.50 9.79
CA ASN A 297 -30.28 6.86 9.33
C ASN A 297 -28.81 7.02 8.92
N ARG A 298 -27.88 6.40 9.66
CA ARG A 298 -26.46 6.48 9.31
C ARG A 298 -26.14 5.76 7.99
N TYR A 299 -26.88 4.69 7.64
CA TYR A 299 -26.72 3.96 6.38
C TYR A 299 -27.62 4.50 5.25
N ARG A 300 -28.53 5.46 5.53
CA ARG A 300 -29.50 6.01 4.58
C ARG A 300 -28.86 6.48 3.28
N PHE A 301 -27.72 7.17 3.34
CA PHE A 301 -27.06 7.69 2.15
C PHE A 301 -26.67 6.57 1.19
N ALA A 302 -26.08 5.48 1.67
CA ALA A 302 -25.75 4.30 0.86
C ALA A 302 -27.01 3.61 0.30
N VAL A 303 -28.09 3.56 1.07
CA VAL A 303 -29.40 3.01 0.65
C VAL A 303 -30.06 3.86 -0.44
N GLU A 304 -30.03 5.17 -0.33
CA GLU A 304 -30.59 6.07 -1.35
C GLU A 304 -29.82 5.98 -2.66
N ILE A 305 -28.48 5.80 -2.63
CA ILE A 305 -27.65 5.62 -3.82
C ILE A 305 -28.05 4.36 -4.58
N VAL A 306 -28.12 3.19 -3.92
CA VAL A 306 -28.47 1.95 -4.62
C VAL A 306 -29.90 2.00 -5.17
N LYS A 307 -30.84 2.55 -4.42
CA LYS A 307 -32.23 2.73 -4.88
C LYS A 307 -32.32 3.65 -6.10
N GLU A 308 -31.56 4.74 -6.12
CA GLU A 308 -31.53 5.64 -7.27
C GLU A 308 -30.90 4.97 -8.50
N ILE A 309 -29.81 4.20 -8.33
CA ILE A 309 -29.21 3.45 -9.43
C ILE A 309 -30.21 2.42 -9.97
N LYS A 310 -30.85 1.62 -9.10
CA LYS A 310 -31.87 0.64 -9.52
C LYS A 310 -33.07 1.31 -10.22
N ARG A 311 -33.52 2.46 -9.71
CA ARG A 311 -34.61 3.22 -10.32
C ARG A 311 -34.32 3.65 -11.76
N VAL A 312 -33.09 4.07 -12.07
CA VAL A 312 -32.75 4.59 -13.41
C VAL A 312 -32.18 3.54 -14.36
N CYS A 313 -31.51 2.51 -13.84
CA CYS A 313 -30.90 1.44 -14.60
C CYS A 313 -31.76 0.16 -14.71
N GLY A 314 -32.78 0.03 -13.83
CA GLY A 314 -33.59 -1.17 -13.67
C GLY A 314 -33.02 -2.14 -12.63
N GLU A 315 -33.89 -2.98 -12.05
CA GLU A 315 -33.58 -3.90 -10.97
C GLU A 315 -32.50 -4.93 -11.36
N ASP A 316 -32.43 -5.29 -12.64
CA ASP A 316 -31.49 -6.29 -13.16
C ASP A 316 -30.05 -5.79 -13.35
N PHE A 317 -29.80 -4.47 -13.26
CA PHE A 317 -28.47 -3.92 -13.38
C PHE A 317 -27.71 -4.11 -12.08
N PRO A 318 -26.59 -4.88 -12.05
CA PRO A 318 -25.89 -5.21 -10.81
C PRO A 318 -25.25 -4.00 -10.14
N VAL A 319 -25.42 -3.91 -8.84
CA VAL A 319 -24.79 -2.91 -7.98
C VAL A 319 -24.02 -3.60 -6.85
N SER A 320 -22.71 -3.60 -6.92
CA SER A 320 -21.84 -4.05 -5.85
C SER A 320 -21.60 -2.94 -4.83
N LEU A 321 -21.24 -3.32 -3.61
CA LEU A 321 -20.78 -2.41 -2.57
C LEU A 321 -19.38 -2.79 -2.10
N ARG A 322 -18.44 -1.85 -2.11
CA ARG A 322 -17.19 -1.99 -1.39
C ARG A 322 -17.44 -1.77 0.10
N TYR A 323 -17.12 -2.75 0.94
CA TYR A 323 -17.58 -2.82 2.32
C TYR A 323 -16.45 -3.16 3.30
N SER A 324 -16.13 -2.25 4.24
CA SER A 324 -15.28 -2.58 5.38
C SER A 324 -16.11 -3.29 6.44
N VAL A 325 -15.75 -4.53 6.75
CA VAL A 325 -16.48 -5.37 7.69
C VAL A 325 -16.32 -4.85 9.12
N GLU A 326 -15.09 -4.66 9.57
CA GLU A 326 -14.78 -4.07 10.86
C GLU A 326 -13.83 -2.88 10.69
N SER A 327 -14.05 -1.79 11.42
CA SER A 327 -13.29 -0.55 11.23
C SER A 327 -11.86 -0.64 11.73
N LYS A 328 -11.59 -1.53 12.69
CA LYS A 328 -10.26 -1.75 13.31
C LYS A 328 -9.66 -0.46 13.89
N THR A 329 -10.48 0.41 14.49
CA THR A 329 -10.06 1.73 14.96
C THR A 329 -10.38 2.00 16.43
N LYS A 330 -9.43 2.63 17.13
CA LYS A 330 -9.56 3.11 18.52
C LYS A 330 -9.98 4.59 18.56
N GLY A 331 -9.96 5.29 17.42
CA GLY A 331 -10.28 6.71 17.32
C GLY A 331 -9.67 7.34 16.07
N PHE A 332 -9.74 8.66 15.98
CA PHE A 332 -9.11 9.40 14.89
C PHE A 332 -7.61 9.15 14.85
N ARG A 333 -7.10 8.69 13.72
CA ARG A 333 -5.67 8.38 13.46
C ARG A 333 -5.09 7.29 14.36
N GLN A 334 -5.94 6.41 14.91
CA GLN A 334 -5.53 5.35 15.85
C GLN A 334 -6.12 4.02 15.41
N GLY A 335 -5.34 3.20 14.75
CA GLY A 335 -5.70 1.85 14.37
C GLY A 335 -5.50 0.85 15.52
N ALA A 336 -6.12 -0.32 15.42
CA ALA A 336 -5.83 -1.47 16.27
C ALA A 336 -4.98 -2.47 15.49
N LEU A 337 -3.90 -2.95 16.09
CA LEU A 337 -3.01 -3.94 15.48
C LEU A 337 -3.60 -5.35 15.54
N PRO A 338 -3.20 -6.27 14.65
CA PRO A 338 -3.59 -7.67 14.75
C PRO A 338 -3.23 -8.25 16.13
N GLY A 339 -4.22 -8.82 16.84
CA GLY A 339 -4.05 -9.39 18.16
C GLY A 339 -4.01 -8.37 19.31
N GLU A 340 -4.15 -7.08 19.05
CA GLU A 340 -4.29 -6.06 20.10
C GLU A 340 -5.71 -6.11 20.71
N ALA A 341 -5.78 -6.12 22.04
CA ALA A 341 -7.06 -5.94 22.74
C ALA A 341 -7.45 -4.45 22.76
N TYR A 342 -8.59 -4.11 22.19
CA TYR A 342 -9.05 -2.73 22.08
C TYR A 342 -10.59 -2.63 22.15
N THR A 343 -11.10 -1.41 22.25
CA THR A 343 -12.52 -1.10 22.08
C THR A 343 -12.75 -0.49 20.71
N GLU A 344 -13.53 -1.16 19.86
CA GLU A 344 -13.92 -0.65 18.55
C GLU A 344 -14.85 0.56 18.71
N VAL A 345 -14.45 1.72 18.14
CA VAL A 345 -15.28 2.94 18.16
C VAL A 345 -16.02 3.18 16.85
N GLY A 346 -15.62 2.47 15.79
CA GLY A 346 -16.26 2.50 14.47
C GLY A 346 -17.37 1.47 14.32
N ARG A 347 -17.28 0.65 13.28
CA ARG A 347 -18.19 -0.47 13.02
C ARG A 347 -17.59 -1.75 13.61
N ASP A 348 -18.30 -2.34 14.57
CA ASP A 348 -18.01 -3.66 15.11
C ASP A 348 -18.71 -4.75 14.30
N MET A 349 -18.43 -6.03 14.63
CA MET A 349 -19.01 -7.17 13.93
C MET A 349 -20.53 -7.31 14.10
N ASP A 350 -21.11 -6.82 15.20
CA ASP A 350 -22.57 -6.88 15.40
C ASP A 350 -23.29 -5.88 14.49
N GLU A 351 -22.83 -4.64 14.47
CA GLU A 351 -23.32 -3.63 13.51
C GLU A 351 -23.06 -4.08 12.07
N SER A 352 -21.92 -4.71 11.81
CA SER A 352 -21.54 -5.14 10.46
C SER A 352 -22.47 -6.22 9.91
N ARG A 353 -22.80 -7.25 10.69
CA ARG A 353 -23.76 -8.29 10.26
C ARG A 353 -25.15 -7.73 9.99
N TRP A 354 -25.62 -6.82 10.84
CA TRP A 354 -26.88 -6.12 10.63
C TRP A 354 -26.84 -5.27 9.36
N ALA A 355 -25.79 -4.46 9.19
CA ALA A 355 -25.64 -3.56 8.06
C ALA A 355 -25.55 -4.30 6.72
N ALA A 356 -24.83 -5.42 6.68
CA ALA A 356 -24.70 -6.24 5.47
C ALA A 356 -26.09 -6.73 4.99
N ARG A 357 -26.94 -7.24 5.90
CA ARG A 357 -28.33 -7.63 5.58
C ARG A 357 -29.15 -6.43 5.13
N TYR A 358 -29.10 -5.33 5.87
CA TYR A 358 -29.86 -4.12 5.57
C TYR A 358 -29.52 -3.55 4.18
N LEU A 359 -28.24 -3.61 3.80
CA LEU A 359 -27.76 -3.15 2.51
C LEU A 359 -28.14 -4.15 1.38
N GLN A 360 -28.09 -5.45 1.61
CA GLN A 360 -28.65 -6.45 0.70
C GLN A 360 -30.15 -6.20 0.44
N GLU A 361 -30.95 -5.99 1.49
CA GLU A 361 -32.38 -5.70 1.39
C GLU A 361 -32.65 -4.37 0.67
N ALA A 362 -31.73 -3.43 0.72
CA ALA A 362 -31.82 -2.15 0.00
C ALA A 362 -31.59 -2.30 -1.50
N GLY A 363 -30.97 -3.41 -1.98
CA GLY A 363 -30.81 -3.71 -3.41
C GLY A 363 -29.35 -3.86 -3.88
N TYR A 364 -28.36 -3.99 -2.99
CA TYR A 364 -27.00 -4.38 -3.39
C TYR A 364 -26.93 -5.86 -3.77
N ASP A 365 -26.23 -6.18 -4.84
CA ASP A 365 -26.15 -7.52 -5.43
C ASP A 365 -24.85 -8.28 -5.09
N MET A 366 -23.86 -7.61 -4.51
CA MET A 366 -22.58 -8.19 -4.08
C MET A 366 -21.93 -7.31 -3.01
N LEU A 367 -21.25 -7.94 -2.05
CA LEU A 367 -20.34 -7.24 -1.12
C LEU A 367 -18.88 -7.57 -1.44
N ASN A 368 -18.08 -6.57 -1.73
CA ASN A 368 -16.64 -6.66 -1.92
C ASN A 368 -15.96 -6.20 -0.63
N CYS A 369 -15.51 -7.15 0.18
CA CYS A 369 -15.21 -6.98 1.59
C CYS A 369 -13.71 -6.94 1.92
N ASP A 370 -13.37 -6.11 2.90
CA ASP A 370 -12.13 -6.12 3.65
C ASP A 370 -12.35 -5.51 5.06
N ASN A 371 -11.29 -5.09 5.76
CA ASN A 371 -11.35 -4.41 7.06
C ASN A 371 -10.65 -3.04 7.01
N GLY A 372 -10.91 -2.25 8.06
CA GLY A 372 -10.16 -1.05 8.35
C GLY A 372 -10.79 0.25 7.85
N THR A 373 -10.17 1.32 8.27
CA THR A 373 -10.43 2.71 7.85
C THR A 373 -9.09 3.43 7.64
N TYR A 374 -9.10 4.63 7.10
CA TYR A 374 -7.89 5.46 7.01
C TYR A 374 -7.31 5.84 8.40
N ASP A 375 -8.05 5.68 9.46
CA ASP A 375 -7.54 5.79 10.82
C ASP A 375 -6.78 4.52 11.27
N ALA A 376 -7.02 3.38 10.57
CA ALA A 376 -6.32 2.09 10.72
C ALA A 376 -5.67 1.68 9.38
N TRP A 377 -4.81 2.52 8.84
CA TRP A 377 -4.30 2.51 7.47
C TRP A 377 -3.73 1.16 6.99
N TYR A 378 -3.04 0.44 7.87
CA TYR A 378 -2.42 -0.87 7.55
C TYR A 378 -3.43 -2.02 7.41
N TRP A 379 -4.69 -1.86 7.77
CA TRP A 379 -5.75 -2.81 7.43
C TRP A 379 -6.29 -2.60 6.02
N CYS A 380 -6.49 -1.35 5.64
CA CYS A 380 -6.94 -0.99 4.29
C CYS A 380 -5.88 -1.35 3.23
N HIS A 381 -4.61 -1.16 3.58
CA HIS A 381 -3.46 -1.35 2.70
C HIS A 381 -2.43 -2.25 3.39
N PRO A 382 -2.70 -3.57 3.51
CA PRO A 382 -1.88 -4.45 4.34
C PRO A 382 -0.42 -4.50 3.88
N PRO A 383 0.54 -4.03 4.73
CA PRO A 383 1.97 -4.13 4.46
C PRO A 383 2.49 -5.55 4.69
N ILE A 384 3.79 -5.73 4.48
CA ILE A 384 4.46 -7.02 4.60
C ILE A 384 4.35 -7.63 6.02
N TYR A 385 4.20 -6.80 7.03
CA TYR A 385 4.08 -7.20 8.46
C TYR A 385 2.70 -7.75 8.83
N MET A 386 1.66 -7.43 8.05
CA MET A 386 0.32 -7.96 8.28
C MET A 386 0.26 -9.45 7.94
N PRO A 387 -0.55 -10.27 8.64
CA PRO A 387 -0.71 -11.68 8.29
C PRO A 387 -1.29 -11.87 6.89
N GLU A 388 -1.00 -13.00 6.27
CA GLU A 388 -1.70 -13.43 5.06
C GLU A 388 -3.18 -13.66 5.37
N ASN A 389 -4.04 -13.39 4.39
CA ASN A 389 -5.51 -13.54 4.51
C ASN A 389 -6.09 -12.73 5.70
N CYS A 390 -5.51 -11.58 6.02
CA CYS A 390 -5.76 -10.83 7.25
C CYS A 390 -7.22 -10.39 7.48
N ASN A 391 -8.05 -10.36 6.44
CA ASN A 391 -9.46 -9.95 6.51
C ASN A 391 -10.44 -11.15 6.48
N LEU A 392 -9.93 -12.36 6.26
CA LEU A 392 -10.75 -13.52 5.93
C LEU A 392 -11.72 -13.90 7.06
N ALA A 393 -11.27 -13.86 8.31
CA ALA A 393 -12.06 -14.31 9.45
C ALA A 393 -13.37 -13.52 9.58
N GLU A 394 -13.28 -12.20 9.54
CA GLU A 394 -14.42 -11.30 9.64
C GLU A 394 -15.32 -11.37 8.40
N VAL A 395 -14.72 -11.47 7.21
CA VAL A 395 -15.49 -11.57 5.95
C VAL A 395 -16.32 -12.86 5.88
N LYS A 396 -15.82 -13.97 6.40
CA LYS A 396 -16.59 -15.22 6.50
C LYS A 396 -17.84 -15.07 7.37
N GLU A 397 -17.79 -14.25 8.42
CA GLU A 397 -18.96 -13.95 9.25
C GLU A 397 -20.02 -13.13 8.48
N ILE A 398 -19.58 -12.26 7.55
CA ILE A 398 -20.49 -11.54 6.67
C ILE A 398 -21.15 -12.51 5.67
N LYS A 399 -20.37 -13.43 5.08
CA LYS A 399 -20.95 -14.44 4.17
C LYS A 399 -22.06 -15.27 4.81
N LYS A 400 -21.95 -15.58 6.10
CA LYS A 400 -23.03 -16.25 6.86
C LYS A 400 -24.26 -15.38 7.08
N ALA A 401 -24.12 -14.06 6.99
CA ALA A 401 -25.19 -13.10 7.26
C ALA A 401 -26.00 -12.71 6.04
N VAL A 402 -25.49 -12.94 4.82
CA VAL A 402 -26.12 -12.51 3.56
C VAL A 402 -26.26 -13.65 2.56
N ASP A 403 -27.22 -13.52 1.62
CA ASP A 403 -27.46 -14.48 0.53
C ASP A 403 -26.75 -14.07 -0.76
N ILE A 404 -26.40 -12.78 -0.90
CA ILE A 404 -25.67 -12.26 -2.05
C ILE A 404 -24.21 -12.69 -2.03
N PRO A 405 -23.54 -12.67 -3.19
CA PRO A 405 -22.12 -12.97 -3.29
C PRO A 405 -21.24 -12.07 -2.42
N VAL A 406 -20.21 -12.69 -1.84
CA VAL A 406 -19.20 -12.03 -1.01
C VAL A 406 -17.82 -12.32 -1.57
N VAL A 407 -17.06 -11.24 -1.83
CA VAL A 407 -15.65 -11.26 -2.24
C VAL A 407 -14.80 -10.83 -1.06
N CYS A 408 -13.70 -11.53 -0.78
CA CYS A 408 -12.72 -11.16 0.23
C CYS A 408 -11.44 -10.63 -0.42
N ALA A 409 -10.95 -9.46 0.02
CA ALA A 409 -9.65 -8.91 -0.33
C ALA A 409 -8.79 -8.66 0.93
N GLY A 410 -7.47 -8.56 0.76
CA GLY A 410 -6.52 -8.29 1.85
C GLY A 410 -5.50 -9.41 2.04
N ARG A 411 -4.39 -9.35 1.29
CA ARG A 411 -3.33 -10.36 1.28
C ARG A 411 -3.82 -11.79 1.08
N MET A 412 -4.93 -11.98 0.35
CA MET A 412 -5.43 -13.31 0.02
C MET A 412 -4.37 -14.08 -0.77
N THR A 413 -4.19 -15.35 -0.41
CA THR A 413 -3.40 -16.29 -1.22
C THR A 413 -4.35 -17.07 -2.16
N PRO A 414 -3.89 -17.46 -3.36
CA PRO A 414 -4.72 -18.27 -4.28
C PRO A 414 -5.19 -19.59 -3.64
N GLU A 415 -4.34 -20.22 -2.83
CA GLU A 415 -4.60 -21.49 -2.14
C GLU A 415 -5.74 -21.35 -1.14
N GLN A 416 -5.61 -20.36 -0.24
CA GLN A 416 -6.67 -20.10 0.74
C GLN A 416 -7.97 -19.70 0.04
N GLY A 417 -7.85 -18.86 -1.00
CA GLY A 417 -9.00 -18.46 -1.80
C GLY A 417 -9.70 -19.64 -2.46
N ALA A 418 -8.97 -20.57 -3.06
CA ALA A 418 -9.52 -21.78 -3.67
C ALA A 418 -10.27 -22.65 -2.66
N LYS A 419 -9.67 -22.84 -1.47
CA LYS A 419 -10.29 -23.57 -0.36
C LYS A 419 -11.59 -22.93 0.08
N GLU A 420 -11.62 -21.64 0.34
CA GLU A 420 -12.82 -20.93 0.80
C GLU A 420 -13.95 -20.95 -0.23
N VAL A 421 -13.61 -20.86 -1.52
CA VAL A 421 -14.59 -20.99 -2.61
C VAL A 421 -15.13 -22.41 -2.68
N ALA A 422 -14.27 -23.43 -2.58
CA ALA A 422 -14.69 -24.84 -2.58
C ALA A 422 -15.61 -25.18 -1.41
N GLU A 423 -15.36 -24.59 -0.22
CA GLU A 423 -16.16 -24.74 0.99
C GLU A 423 -17.46 -23.90 0.97
N GLY A 424 -17.62 -22.98 -0.02
CA GLY A 424 -18.76 -22.08 -0.12
C GLY A 424 -18.78 -20.96 0.93
N THR A 425 -17.64 -20.68 1.56
CA THR A 425 -17.47 -19.62 2.55
C THR A 425 -17.10 -18.27 1.94
N LEU A 426 -16.73 -18.27 0.66
CA LEU A 426 -16.60 -17.10 -0.21
C LEU A 426 -17.14 -17.42 -1.61
N ASP A 427 -17.57 -16.39 -2.34
CA ASP A 427 -18.00 -16.51 -3.75
C ASP A 427 -16.91 -16.08 -4.72
N GLY A 428 -16.04 -15.16 -4.32
CA GLY A 428 -14.92 -14.69 -5.12
C GLY A 428 -13.75 -14.24 -4.27
N VAL A 429 -12.59 -14.16 -4.89
CA VAL A 429 -11.32 -13.79 -4.21
C VAL A 429 -10.74 -12.55 -4.86
N GLY A 430 -10.53 -11.52 -4.05
CA GLY A 430 -10.07 -10.21 -4.46
C GLY A 430 -8.54 -10.08 -4.42
N PHE A 431 -7.96 -9.69 -5.56
CA PHE A 431 -6.55 -9.35 -5.68
C PHE A 431 -6.41 -7.96 -6.28
N ALA A 432 -5.37 -7.24 -5.89
CA ALA A 432 -5.09 -5.91 -6.45
C ALA A 432 -3.64 -5.80 -6.91
N ARG A 433 -2.69 -5.66 -5.98
CA ARG A 433 -1.27 -5.42 -6.25
C ARG A 433 -0.57 -6.53 -7.04
N ALA A 434 -1.07 -7.77 -6.99
CA ALA A 434 -0.56 -8.87 -7.81
C ALA A 434 -0.65 -8.53 -9.31
N PHE A 435 -1.75 -7.92 -9.76
CA PHE A 435 -1.94 -7.49 -11.15
C PHE A 435 -0.97 -6.38 -11.57
N LEU A 436 -0.54 -5.53 -10.65
CA LEU A 436 0.48 -4.51 -10.95
C LEU A 436 1.88 -5.13 -11.11
N ALA A 437 2.18 -6.16 -10.33
CA ALA A 437 3.46 -6.85 -10.42
C ALA A 437 3.54 -7.72 -11.70
N ASP A 438 2.43 -8.40 -12.03
CA ASP A 438 2.34 -9.29 -13.19
C ASP A 438 0.91 -9.33 -13.72
N GLN A 439 0.64 -8.71 -14.88
CA GLN A 439 -0.69 -8.71 -15.49
C GLN A 439 -1.11 -10.12 -15.97
N GLU A 440 -0.16 -11.02 -16.20
CA GLU A 440 -0.39 -12.37 -16.72
C GLU A 440 -0.55 -13.44 -15.62
N TRP A 441 -0.45 -13.05 -14.32
CA TRP A 441 -0.34 -13.99 -13.22
C TRP A 441 -1.48 -15.02 -13.16
N VAL A 442 -2.71 -14.64 -13.55
CA VAL A 442 -3.86 -15.55 -13.53
C VAL A 442 -3.74 -16.63 -14.61
N THR A 443 -3.26 -16.27 -15.80
CA THR A 443 -2.95 -17.24 -16.87
C THR A 443 -1.82 -18.18 -16.43
N LYS A 444 -0.74 -17.64 -15.91
CA LYS A 444 0.40 -18.42 -15.38
C LYS A 444 -0.04 -19.38 -14.27
N LEU A 445 -0.87 -18.88 -13.32
CA LEU A 445 -1.44 -19.71 -12.26
C LEU A 445 -2.28 -20.87 -12.81
N LYS A 446 -3.19 -20.57 -13.75
CA LYS A 446 -4.08 -21.54 -14.39
C LYS A 446 -3.31 -22.63 -15.15
N GLU A 447 -2.18 -22.27 -15.74
CA GLU A 447 -1.32 -23.15 -16.54
C GLU A 447 -0.25 -23.89 -15.70
N GLY A 448 -0.23 -23.67 -14.36
CA GLY A 448 0.75 -24.30 -13.47
C GLY A 448 2.15 -23.70 -13.54
N ARG A 449 2.32 -22.52 -14.15
CA ARG A 449 3.59 -21.80 -14.32
C ARG A 449 3.83 -20.80 -13.17
N ARG A 450 3.73 -21.27 -11.94
CA ARG A 450 3.79 -20.42 -10.73
C ARG A 450 5.15 -19.73 -10.55
N ASP A 451 6.21 -20.43 -10.87
CA ASP A 451 7.60 -19.95 -10.81
C ASP A 451 7.89 -18.81 -11.82
N GLU A 452 7.02 -18.65 -12.82
CA GLU A 452 7.09 -17.53 -13.76
C GLU A 452 6.32 -16.28 -13.30
N ILE A 453 5.52 -16.37 -12.22
CA ILE A 453 4.76 -15.24 -11.68
C ILE A 453 5.70 -14.28 -10.96
N ARG A 454 5.80 -13.03 -11.44
CA ARG A 454 6.53 -11.97 -10.74
C ARG A 454 5.78 -11.57 -9.47
N PRO A 455 6.34 -11.78 -8.27
CA PRO A 455 5.61 -11.55 -7.04
C PRO A 455 5.50 -10.06 -6.69
N CYS A 456 4.37 -9.67 -6.06
CA CYS A 456 4.26 -8.40 -5.36
C CYS A 456 5.00 -8.48 -4.02
N ILE A 457 5.97 -7.58 -3.78
CA ILE A 457 6.78 -7.56 -2.55
C ILE A 457 6.16 -6.73 -1.40
N LEU A 458 4.92 -6.30 -1.53
CA LEU A 458 4.16 -5.56 -0.51
C LEU A 458 4.83 -4.27 0.00
N CYS A 459 5.65 -3.64 -0.84
CA CYS A 459 6.44 -2.45 -0.49
C CYS A 459 5.63 -1.15 -0.50
N HIS A 460 4.53 -1.06 -1.24
CA HIS A 460 3.70 0.13 -1.49
C HIS A 460 4.43 1.32 -2.16
N ASN A 461 5.66 1.16 -2.63
CA ASN A 461 6.47 2.29 -3.08
C ASN A 461 5.90 3.02 -4.30
N ALA A 462 5.47 2.29 -5.33
CA ALA A 462 5.04 2.89 -6.60
C ALA A 462 3.55 2.72 -6.88
N CYS A 463 2.88 1.78 -6.23
CA CYS A 463 1.45 1.54 -6.45
C CYS A 463 0.56 2.47 -5.64
N PHE A 464 1.00 2.89 -4.48
CA PHE A 464 0.19 3.64 -3.55
C PHE A 464 0.90 4.88 -2.99
N ASN A 465 2.22 4.87 -2.95
CA ASN A 465 2.99 5.91 -2.33
C ASN A 465 4.34 6.11 -3.03
N MET A 466 4.54 7.28 -3.59
CA MET A 466 5.84 7.79 -4.00
C MET A 466 6.25 8.97 -3.10
N SER A 467 5.71 9.03 -1.88
CA SER A 467 5.75 10.18 -1.01
C SER A 467 7.16 10.58 -0.60
N LYS A 468 7.32 11.86 -0.43
CA LYS A 468 8.45 12.46 0.28
C LYS A 468 8.06 12.58 1.75
N TRP A 469 8.93 12.14 2.65
CA TRP A 469 8.78 12.45 4.07
C TRP A 469 9.15 13.92 4.30
N GLU A 470 8.29 14.68 4.95
CA GLU A 470 8.50 16.11 5.24
C GLU A 470 8.43 16.41 6.75
N GLY A 471 8.82 15.48 7.60
CA GLY A 471 8.79 15.66 9.05
C GLY A 471 7.41 15.50 9.69
N THR A 472 6.43 15.02 8.94
CA THR A 472 5.07 14.80 9.42
C THR A 472 4.67 13.33 9.21
N PRO A 473 4.72 12.48 10.26
CA PRO A 473 4.58 11.03 10.13
C PRO A 473 3.22 10.57 9.61
N ASN A 474 2.24 11.45 9.53
CA ASN A 474 0.89 11.17 9.06
C ASN A 474 0.50 11.91 7.77
N MET A 475 1.45 12.56 7.09
CA MET A 475 1.20 13.21 5.80
C MET A 475 1.53 12.29 4.62
N GLN A 476 0.69 12.40 3.60
CA GLN A 476 0.93 11.85 2.27
C GLN A 476 0.84 13.00 1.26
N GLU A 477 1.78 13.08 0.34
CA GLU A 477 1.77 14.09 -0.71
C GLU A 477 0.68 13.81 -1.73
N MET A 478 -0.01 14.86 -2.18
CA MET A 478 -1.04 14.70 -3.20
C MET A 478 -0.45 14.34 -4.57
N GLU A 479 0.81 14.71 -4.83
CA GLU A 479 1.52 14.32 -6.04
C GLU A 479 1.54 12.80 -6.23
N ASP A 480 1.54 12.03 -5.15
CA ASP A 480 1.48 10.56 -5.17
C ASP A 480 0.15 10.02 -5.73
N SER A 481 -0.91 10.83 -5.65
CA SER A 481 -2.25 10.48 -6.12
C SER A 481 -2.59 11.07 -7.49
N LEU A 482 -1.71 11.89 -8.08
CA LEU A 482 -1.99 12.60 -9.34
C LEU A 482 -1.68 11.81 -10.62
N HIS A 483 -1.29 10.57 -10.51
CA HIS A 483 -0.97 9.72 -11.67
C HIS A 483 -1.48 8.29 -11.47
N LEU A 484 -1.48 7.54 -12.56
CA LEU A 484 -1.78 6.10 -12.51
C LEU A 484 -0.77 5.36 -11.64
N ALA A 485 -1.20 4.27 -11.04
CA ALA A 485 -0.35 3.40 -10.23
C ALA A 485 0.85 2.88 -11.05
N ARG A 486 1.94 2.64 -10.36
CA ARG A 486 3.16 2.02 -10.90
C ARG A 486 3.52 0.82 -10.03
N CYS A 487 4.52 0.05 -10.44
CA CYS A 487 5.02 -1.05 -9.63
C CYS A 487 6.53 -0.95 -9.42
N ALA A 488 6.98 -1.21 -8.20
CA ALA A 488 8.41 -1.18 -7.86
C ALA A 488 9.21 -2.27 -8.57
N VAL A 489 8.60 -3.44 -8.79
CA VAL A 489 9.25 -4.60 -9.42
C VAL A 489 8.91 -4.76 -10.90
N ASN A 490 8.03 -3.90 -11.45
CA ASN A 490 7.63 -3.93 -12.85
C ASN A 490 7.56 -2.51 -13.42
N ALA A 491 8.60 -2.09 -14.13
CA ALA A 491 8.70 -0.76 -14.70
C ALA A 491 7.69 -0.48 -15.83
N GLU A 492 7.14 -1.52 -16.46
CA GLU A 492 6.18 -1.38 -17.56
C GLU A 492 4.76 -1.03 -17.10
N THR A 493 4.46 -1.28 -15.80
CA THR A 493 3.11 -1.12 -15.28
C THR A 493 2.58 0.30 -15.49
N MET A 494 1.53 0.42 -16.31
CA MET A 494 0.88 1.67 -16.72
C MET A 494 1.85 2.74 -17.28
N GLN A 495 2.87 2.28 -18.00
CA GLN A 495 3.86 3.11 -18.68
C GLN A 495 4.23 2.56 -20.05
N TRP A 496 3.36 1.78 -20.70
CA TRP A 496 3.67 1.12 -21.95
C TRP A 496 4.06 2.07 -23.09
N ASP A 497 3.63 3.32 -23.02
CA ASP A 497 4.04 4.38 -23.97
C ASP A 497 5.52 4.73 -23.90
N LYS A 498 6.17 4.47 -22.77
CA LYS A 498 7.60 4.73 -22.53
C LYS A 498 8.39 3.45 -22.28
N HIS A 499 7.77 2.53 -21.59
CA HIS A 499 8.39 1.30 -21.09
C HIS A 499 7.69 0.09 -21.70
N HIS A 500 7.95 -0.21 -22.96
CA HIS A 500 7.64 -1.47 -23.60
C HIS A 500 8.86 -2.01 -24.31
N ILE A 501 9.07 -3.33 -24.23
CA ILE A 501 10.28 -3.97 -24.74
C ILE A 501 10.16 -4.20 -26.24
N GLU A 502 11.00 -3.50 -27.01
CA GLU A 502 11.15 -3.71 -28.45
C GLU A 502 12.43 -4.47 -28.78
N LYS A 503 12.35 -5.36 -29.77
CA LYS A 503 13.53 -6.08 -30.28
C LYS A 503 14.50 -5.10 -30.95
N THR A 504 15.77 -5.19 -30.59
CA THR A 504 16.83 -4.43 -31.27
C THR A 504 17.15 -5.04 -32.64
N THR A 505 17.54 -4.17 -33.58
CA THR A 505 18.11 -4.60 -34.86
C THR A 505 19.63 -4.80 -34.79
N GLN A 506 20.30 -4.30 -33.74
CA GLN A 506 21.74 -4.40 -33.52
C GLN A 506 22.05 -5.15 -32.24
N LYS A 507 22.27 -6.45 -32.37
CA LYS A 507 22.66 -7.31 -31.24
C LYS A 507 24.04 -6.90 -30.74
N LYS A 508 24.18 -6.78 -29.38
CA LYS A 508 25.45 -6.49 -28.70
C LYS A 508 25.64 -7.53 -27.58
N THR A 509 26.88 -7.84 -27.24
CA THR A 509 27.25 -8.38 -25.95
C THR A 509 27.26 -7.25 -24.93
N VAL A 510 26.70 -7.44 -23.76
CA VAL A 510 26.64 -6.41 -22.70
C VAL A 510 27.13 -7.03 -21.38
N HIS A 511 28.22 -6.49 -20.84
CA HIS A 511 28.77 -6.97 -19.58
C HIS A 511 28.14 -6.26 -18.38
N ILE A 512 27.65 -7.01 -17.42
CA ILE A 512 26.97 -6.51 -16.21
C ILE A 512 27.79 -6.92 -15.00
N ILE A 513 28.37 -5.94 -14.31
CA ILE A 513 29.23 -6.19 -13.16
C ILE A 513 28.42 -6.04 -11.87
N GLY A 514 28.03 -7.17 -11.29
CA GLY A 514 27.16 -7.30 -10.12
C GLY A 514 25.82 -7.98 -10.42
N GLY A 515 25.58 -9.10 -9.78
CA GLY A 515 24.38 -9.95 -9.92
C GLY A 515 23.29 -9.67 -8.90
N GLY A 516 23.19 -8.43 -8.40
CA GLY A 516 22.04 -7.98 -7.59
C GLY A 516 20.78 -7.80 -8.44
N VAL A 517 19.66 -7.39 -7.80
CA VAL A 517 18.37 -7.20 -8.49
C VAL A 517 18.48 -6.26 -9.69
N GLY A 518 19.22 -5.15 -9.56
CA GLY A 518 19.45 -4.23 -10.69
C GLY A 518 20.18 -4.91 -11.85
N GLY A 519 21.24 -5.68 -11.57
CA GLY A 519 21.99 -6.41 -12.60
C GLY A 519 21.14 -7.49 -13.29
N MET A 520 20.37 -8.25 -12.53
CA MET A 520 19.45 -9.27 -13.07
C MET A 520 18.33 -8.66 -13.91
N GLU A 521 17.74 -7.52 -13.49
CA GLU A 521 16.72 -6.83 -14.30
C GLU A 521 17.31 -6.27 -15.60
N ALA A 522 18.50 -5.65 -15.55
CA ALA A 522 19.18 -5.19 -16.75
C ALA A 522 19.42 -6.35 -17.73
N ALA A 523 19.92 -7.49 -17.23
CA ALA A 523 20.16 -8.66 -18.05
C ALA A 523 18.86 -9.20 -18.68
N ARG A 524 17.77 -9.28 -17.88
CA ARG A 524 16.46 -9.71 -18.36
C ARG A 524 15.96 -8.82 -19.52
N VAL A 525 15.97 -7.53 -19.32
CA VAL A 525 15.49 -6.56 -20.34
C VAL A 525 16.36 -6.61 -21.59
N LEU A 526 17.68 -6.62 -21.46
CA LEU A 526 18.61 -6.74 -22.58
C LEU A 526 18.37 -8.02 -23.39
N LYS A 527 18.18 -9.17 -22.71
CA LYS A 527 17.92 -10.45 -23.39
C LYS A 527 16.58 -10.42 -24.13
N LEU A 528 15.54 -9.88 -23.49
CA LEU A 528 14.23 -9.71 -24.13
C LEU A 528 14.30 -8.78 -25.34
N ARG A 529 15.16 -7.80 -25.34
CA ARG A 529 15.45 -6.94 -26.51
C ARG A 529 16.28 -7.64 -27.59
N GLY A 530 16.90 -8.77 -27.30
CA GLY A 530 17.69 -9.56 -28.26
C GLY A 530 19.20 -9.38 -28.16
N HIS A 531 19.70 -8.69 -27.12
CA HIS A 531 21.14 -8.61 -26.79
C HIS A 531 21.61 -9.90 -26.11
N GLU A 532 22.93 -10.02 -25.91
CA GLU A 532 23.58 -11.10 -25.15
C GLU A 532 24.21 -10.54 -23.86
N PRO A 533 23.44 -10.48 -22.75
CA PRO A 533 23.98 -10.06 -21.47
C PRO A 533 24.85 -11.15 -20.83
N VAL A 534 25.93 -10.72 -20.17
CA VAL A 534 26.81 -11.55 -19.35
C VAL A 534 26.90 -10.92 -17.98
N ILE A 535 26.44 -11.65 -16.95
CA ILE A 535 26.53 -11.20 -15.55
C ILE A 535 27.82 -11.73 -14.93
N HIS A 536 28.62 -10.83 -14.37
CA HIS A 536 29.81 -11.12 -13.58
C HIS A 536 29.48 -10.86 -12.10
N GLU A 537 29.42 -11.91 -11.28
CA GLU A 537 29.10 -11.82 -9.85
C GLU A 537 30.26 -12.39 -9.00
N LYS A 538 30.79 -11.56 -8.11
CA LYS A 538 31.91 -11.92 -7.23
C LYS A 538 31.59 -13.02 -6.21
N SER A 539 30.33 -13.13 -5.79
CA SER A 539 29.86 -14.12 -4.83
C SER A 539 29.48 -15.44 -5.52
N ASP A 540 29.04 -16.41 -4.75
CA ASP A 540 28.60 -17.72 -5.23
C ASP A 540 27.08 -17.76 -5.50
N ALA A 541 26.38 -16.62 -5.35
CA ALA A 541 24.93 -16.53 -5.57
C ALA A 541 24.50 -15.17 -6.11
N LEU A 542 23.48 -15.18 -6.99
CA LEU A 542 22.78 -13.98 -7.44
C LEU A 542 21.85 -13.46 -6.35
N GLY A 543 21.72 -12.13 -6.22
CA GLY A 543 20.74 -11.47 -5.35
C GLY A 543 21.29 -10.26 -4.59
N GLY A 544 22.61 -10.14 -4.43
CA GLY A 544 23.24 -8.99 -3.76
C GLY A 544 22.67 -8.72 -2.36
N VAL A 545 22.46 -7.46 -2.02
CA VAL A 545 21.96 -7.01 -0.71
C VAL A 545 20.53 -7.48 -0.39
N VAL A 546 19.77 -7.93 -1.39
CA VAL A 546 18.42 -8.47 -1.15
C VAL A 546 18.45 -9.86 -0.52
N ILE A 547 19.58 -10.57 -0.58
CA ILE A 547 19.76 -11.83 0.17
C ILE A 547 19.62 -11.57 1.68
N PRO A 548 20.48 -10.75 2.32
CA PRO A 548 20.27 -10.41 3.73
C PRO A 548 18.97 -9.62 3.94
N GLY A 549 18.59 -8.71 3.03
CA GLY A 549 17.37 -7.91 3.14
C GLY A 549 16.06 -8.71 3.07
N GLY A 550 16.11 -9.98 2.69
CA GLY A 550 14.96 -10.90 2.70
C GLY A 550 15.04 -11.97 3.82
N ALA A 551 15.98 -11.84 4.75
CA ALA A 551 16.25 -12.88 5.74
C ALA A 551 15.22 -12.93 6.87
N GLU A 552 14.62 -11.79 7.24
CA GLU A 552 13.64 -11.73 8.33
C GLU A 552 12.42 -12.63 8.03
N SER A 553 11.82 -13.15 9.09
CA SER A 553 10.80 -14.20 9.03
C SER A 553 9.60 -13.83 8.14
N TYR A 554 9.12 -12.60 8.22
CA TYR A 554 7.98 -12.08 7.47
C TYR A 554 8.30 -11.66 6.02
N LYS A 555 9.58 -11.68 5.59
CA LYS A 555 10.00 -11.21 4.26
C LYS A 555 9.99 -12.29 3.16
N LYS A 556 9.13 -13.29 3.28
CA LYS A 556 8.91 -14.28 2.22
C LYS A 556 8.75 -13.67 0.82
N PRO A 557 7.96 -12.59 0.61
CA PRO A 557 7.81 -11.99 -0.74
C PRO A 557 9.11 -11.46 -1.35
N MET A 558 10.09 -11.09 -0.53
CA MET A 558 11.43 -10.68 -0.99
C MET A 558 12.24 -11.88 -1.47
N ARG A 559 12.14 -13.01 -0.75
CA ARG A 559 12.76 -14.29 -1.16
C ARG A 559 12.14 -14.81 -2.45
N ASP A 560 10.82 -14.75 -2.56
CA ASP A 560 10.08 -15.13 -3.78
C ASP A 560 10.52 -14.28 -4.99
N LEU A 561 10.78 -12.98 -4.79
CA LEU A 561 11.31 -12.11 -5.85
C LEU A 561 12.71 -12.54 -6.31
N LEU A 562 13.59 -12.90 -5.38
CA LEU A 562 14.93 -13.42 -5.74
C LEU A 562 14.84 -14.73 -6.50
N ASP A 563 13.99 -15.63 -6.08
CA ASP A 563 13.81 -16.92 -6.73
C ASP A 563 13.20 -16.74 -8.13
N TRP A 564 12.25 -15.81 -8.28
CA TRP A 564 11.75 -15.42 -9.60
C TRP A 564 12.87 -14.89 -10.52
N TYR A 565 13.70 -13.95 -10.05
CA TYR A 565 14.82 -13.44 -10.86
C TYR A 565 15.81 -14.54 -11.24
N ARG A 566 16.16 -15.40 -10.32
CA ARG A 566 17.04 -16.56 -10.57
C ARG A 566 16.42 -17.52 -11.59
N GLY A 567 15.11 -17.73 -11.51
CA GLY A 567 14.32 -18.47 -12.51
C GLY A 567 14.38 -17.81 -13.88
N GLU A 568 14.18 -16.48 -13.96
CA GLU A 568 14.28 -15.71 -15.20
C GLU A 568 15.64 -15.80 -15.86
N MET A 569 16.75 -15.73 -15.07
CA MET A 569 18.10 -15.91 -15.62
C MET A 569 18.25 -17.25 -16.33
N LYS A 570 17.73 -18.32 -15.75
CA LYS A 570 17.75 -19.67 -16.33
C LYS A 570 16.81 -19.77 -17.53
N ARG A 571 15.55 -19.33 -17.38
CA ARG A 571 14.51 -19.41 -18.42
C ARG A 571 14.90 -18.66 -19.70
N LEU A 572 15.57 -17.53 -19.57
CA LEU A 572 16.04 -16.70 -20.67
C LEU A 572 17.44 -17.09 -21.18
N ASP A 573 18.05 -18.15 -20.62
CA ASP A 573 19.40 -18.59 -20.99
C ASP A 573 20.41 -17.43 -20.93
N ILE A 574 20.44 -16.72 -19.77
CA ILE A 574 21.37 -15.61 -19.53
C ILE A 574 22.68 -16.17 -18.98
N THR A 575 23.81 -15.78 -19.59
CA THR A 575 25.15 -16.17 -19.12
C THR A 575 25.44 -15.55 -17.75
N VAL A 576 25.70 -16.38 -16.74
CA VAL A 576 26.04 -15.94 -15.38
C VAL A 576 27.37 -16.54 -14.97
N GLN A 577 28.33 -15.71 -14.62
CA GLN A 577 29.64 -16.07 -14.11
C GLN A 577 29.70 -15.75 -12.61
N LEU A 578 29.55 -16.77 -11.77
CA LEU A 578 29.68 -16.67 -10.31
C LEU A 578 31.13 -16.82 -9.88
N LYS A 579 31.48 -16.24 -8.70
CA LYS A 579 32.87 -16.19 -8.18
C LYS A 579 33.82 -15.48 -9.16
N ASP A 580 33.27 -14.61 -9.96
CA ASP A 580 33.97 -13.83 -10.98
C ASP A 580 34.11 -12.37 -10.55
N THR A 581 35.34 -12.03 -10.09
CA THR A 581 35.64 -10.70 -9.57
C THR A 581 36.32 -9.87 -10.63
N ILE A 582 35.60 -8.93 -11.21
CA ILE A 582 36.13 -8.00 -12.21
C ILE A 582 36.95 -6.90 -11.53
N SER A 583 38.10 -6.58 -12.10
CA SER A 583 38.94 -5.45 -11.67
C SER A 583 38.56 -4.15 -12.37
N ALA A 584 38.88 -3.00 -11.74
CA ALA A 584 38.52 -1.69 -12.29
C ALA A 584 39.22 -1.36 -13.62
N ASP A 585 40.36 -1.98 -13.93
CA ASP A 585 41.15 -1.82 -15.13
C ASP A 585 40.84 -2.87 -16.22
N GLU A 586 39.95 -3.81 -15.95
CA GLU A 586 39.56 -4.84 -16.92
C GLU A 586 38.86 -4.22 -18.14
N SER A 587 39.20 -4.72 -19.32
CA SER A 587 38.69 -4.21 -20.58
C SER A 587 37.78 -5.24 -21.27
N PHE A 588 36.61 -4.81 -21.69
CA PHE A 588 35.67 -5.56 -22.51
C PHE A 588 35.65 -5.05 -23.99
N GLY A 589 36.70 -4.39 -24.43
CA GLY A 589 36.76 -3.79 -25.77
C GLY A 589 35.74 -2.67 -25.93
N ASP A 590 34.97 -2.74 -27.04
CA ASP A 590 33.91 -1.77 -27.34
C ASP A 590 32.53 -2.17 -26.79
N ASP A 591 32.44 -3.31 -26.12
CA ASP A 591 31.18 -3.79 -25.57
C ASP A 591 30.65 -2.86 -24.44
N PRO A 592 29.34 -2.59 -24.38
CA PRO A 592 28.74 -1.84 -23.28
C PRO A 592 28.91 -2.55 -21.92
N VAL A 593 29.20 -1.74 -20.89
CA VAL A 593 29.38 -2.24 -19.52
C VAL A 593 28.38 -1.57 -18.58
N ILE A 594 27.66 -2.36 -17.80
CA ILE A 594 26.77 -1.89 -16.75
C ILE A 594 27.40 -2.17 -15.37
N ILE A 595 27.64 -1.11 -14.61
CA ILE A 595 28.14 -1.19 -13.24
C ILE A 595 26.96 -1.26 -12.30
N ALA A 596 26.76 -2.42 -11.64
CA ALA A 596 25.68 -2.73 -10.71
C ALA A 596 26.22 -3.23 -9.35
N THR A 597 27.39 -2.68 -8.92
CA THR A 597 28.18 -3.18 -7.79
C THR A 597 27.63 -2.79 -6.39
N GLY A 598 26.49 -2.07 -6.35
CA GLY A 598 25.79 -1.76 -5.12
C GLY A 598 26.49 -0.72 -4.23
N ALA A 599 26.25 -0.81 -2.94
CA ALA A 599 26.73 0.12 -1.92
C ALA A 599 27.50 -0.60 -0.82
N THR A 600 28.06 0.15 0.11
CA THR A 600 28.75 -0.36 1.29
C THR A 600 28.18 0.32 2.55
N PRO A 601 28.11 -0.38 3.69
CA PRO A 601 27.65 0.19 4.94
C PRO A 601 28.47 1.43 5.37
N ILE A 602 27.77 2.37 5.99
CA ILE A 602 28.40 3.55 6.61
C ILE A 602 29.10 3.11 7.90
N MET A 603 30.37 3.45 8.03
CA MET A 603 31.15 3.28 9.28
C MET A 603 31.33 4.62 9.98
N LEU A 604 30.80 4.78 11.19
CA LEU A 604 30.93 6.01 11.97
C LEU A 604 32.32 6.09 12.63
N LYS A 605 33.37 6.24 11.84
CA LYS A 605 34.79 6.22 12.28
C LYS A 605 35.13 7.23 13.36
N LYS A 606 34.29 8.25 13.60
CA LYS A 606 34.47 9.27 14.64
C LYS A 606 33.83 8.87 15.98
N VAL A 607 33.05 7.79 16.00
CA VAL A 607 32.43 7.25 17.22
C VAL A 607 33.34 6.17 17.79
N PRO A 608 33.98 6.39 18.95
CA PRO A 608 34.84 5.39 19.56
C PRO A 608 34.08 4.08 19.81
N GLY A 609 34.70 2.94 19.51
CA GLY A 609 34.13 1.62 19.71
C GLY A 609 33.07 1.22 18.68
N PHE A 610 32.81 2.02 17.64
CA PHE A 610 31.81 1.68 16.62
C PHE A 610 32.15 0.37 15.88
N GLU A 611 33.42 0.00 15.78
CA GLU A 611 33.89 -1.26 15.23
C GLU A 611 33.43 -2.51 16.02
N LYS A 612 32.94 -2.32 17.26
CA LYS A 612 32.35 -3.41 18.08
C LYS A 612 30.91 -3.73 17.68
N THR A 613 30.27 -2.89 16.86
CA THR A 613 28.90 -3.14 16.39
C THR A 613 28.87 -4.30 15.39
N VAL A 614 27.78 -5.03 15.39
CA VAL A 614 27.44 -5.96 14.32
C VAL A 614 26.80 -5.16 13.19
N GLU A 615 27.31 -5.27 11.98
CA GLU A 615 26.67 -4.60 10.84
C GLU A 615 25.33 -5.29 10.49
N ALA A 616 24.34 -4.51 10.06
CA ALA A 616 22.98 -4.98 9.80
C ALA A 616 22.93 -6.22 8.88
N THR A 617 23.70 -6.24 7.76
CA THR A 617 23.72 -7.40 6.86
C THR A 617 24.43 -8.60 7.46
N GLU A 618 25.44 -8.42 8.31
CA GLU A 618 26.08 -9.52 9.03
C GLU A 618 25.10 -10.17 10.02
N PHE A 619 24.31 -9.38 10.75
CA PHE A 619 23.25 -9.89 11.61
C PHE A 619 22.23 -10.70 10.80
N LEU A 620 21.71 -10.11 9.72
CA LEU A 620 20.73 -10.75 8.84
C LEU A 620 21.28 -12.03 8.16
N MET A 621 22.59 -12.15 8.01
CA MET A 621 23.25 -13.38 7.52
C MET A 621 23.57 -14.38 8.64
N GLY A 622 23.07 -14.16 9.86
CA GLY A 622 23.10 -15.11 10.96
C GLY A 622 24.16 -14.87 12.03
N LYS A 623 24.84 -13.70 12.02
CA LYS A 623 25.75 -13.34 13.11
C LYS A 623 24.97 -13.16 14.40
N GLN A 624 25.34 -13.91 15.43
CA GLN A 624 24.61 -13.97 16.69
C GLN A 624 24.79 -12.68 17.51
N VAL A 625 23.73 -12.29 18.21
CA VAL A 625 23.69 -11.16 19.15
C VAL A 625 23.12 -11.62 20.50
N GLY A 626 23.38 -10.87 21.56
CA GLY A 626 22.90 -11.16 22.91
C GLY A 626 21.39 -10.97 23.07
N GLU A 627 20.95 -10.92 24.34
CA GLU A 627 19.53 -10.80 24.72
C GLU A 627 19.03 -9.35 24.57
N THR A 628 19.78 -8.39 25.12
CA THR A 628 19.47 -6.95 25.04
C THR A 628 20.28 -6.32 23.93
N VAL A 629 19.59 -5.81 22.90
CA VAL A 629 20.23 -5.37 21.65
C VAL A 629 19.94 -3.89 21.36
N ALA A 630 21.00 -3.07 21.28
CA ALA A 630 20.90 -1.70 20.81
C ALA A 630 20.87 -1.69 19.26
N VAL A 631 19.80 -1.22 18.65
CA VAL A 631 19.72 -0.99 17.20
C VAL A 631 20.01 0.48 16.92
N ILE A 632 21.14 0.75 16.30
CA ILE A 632 21.62 2.11 15.98
C ILE A 632 21.16 2.48 14.58
N GLY A 633 20.23 3.44 14.52
CA GLY A 633 19.54 3.88 13.31
C GLY A 633 18.09 3.39 13.25
N GLY A 634 17.15 4.33 13.31
CA GLY A 634 15.69 4.10 13.27
C GLY A 634 15.09 4.29 11.88
N SER A 635 15.85 4.05 10.81
CA SER A 635 15.34 3.94 9.44
C SER A 635 14.54 2.64 9.27
N LEU A 636 14.01 2.39 8.06
CA LEU A 636 13.22 1.18 7.81
C LEU A 636 13.98 -0.10 8.19
N THR A 637 15.23 -0.24 7.75
CA THR A 637 16.07 -1.42 8.07
C THR A 637 16.26 -1.62 9.57
N GLY A 638 16.59 -0.56 10.31
CA GLY A 638 16.78 -0.68 11.76
C GLY A 638 15.47 -1.00 12.50
N CYS A 639 14.35 -0.42 12.06
CA CYS A 639 13.03 -0.76 12.61
C CYS A 639 12.65 -2.21 12.31
N GLU A 640 12.90 -2.70 11.09
CA GLU A 640 12.63 -4.09 10.70
C GLU A 640 13.48 -5.07 11.50
N ILE A 641 14.76 -4.78 11.70
CA ILE A 641 15.65 -5.59 12.57
C ILE A 641 15.14 -5.59 14.02
N ALA A 642 14.76 -4.43 14.57
CA ALA A 642 14.21 -4.38 15.92
C ALA A 642 12.89 -5.15 16.05
N TYR A 643 12.06 -5.10 15.01
CA TYR A 643 10.82 -5.87 14.93
C TYR A 643 11.11 -7.38 14.94
N GLU A 644 12.03 -7.87 14.10
CA GLU A 644 12.41 -9.29 14.06
C GLU A 644 13.01 -9.76 15.39
N LEU A 645 13.94 -8.99 15.97
CA LEU A 645 14.52 -9.31 17.29
C LEU A 645 13.45 -9.46 18.38
N ALA A 646 12.45 -8.56 18.38
CA ALA A 646 11.35 -8.65 19.33
C ALA A 646 10.42 -9.84 19.06
N LEU A 647 10.20 -10.22 17.79
CA LEU A 647 9.50 -11.45 17.43
C LEU A 647 10.26 -12.71 17.89
N GLU A 648 11.57 -12.66 17.89
CA GLU A 648 12.44 -13.74 18.44
C GLU A 648 12.47 -13.79 19.97
N GLY A 649 11.77 -12.86 20.65
CA GLY A 649 11.73 -12.79 22.11
C GLY A 649 12.91 -12.05 22.75
N LYS A 650 13.80 -11.43 21.95
CA LYS A 650 14.89 -10.58 22.44
C LYS A 650 14.35 -9.22 22.89
N LYS A 651 15.22 -8.42 23.52
CA LYS A 651 14.90 -7.08 24.06
C LYS A 651 15.60 -5.98 23.25
N PRO A 652 15.14 -5.66 22.04
CA PRO A 652 15.71 -4.57 21.28
C PRO A 652 15.30 -3.20 21.85
N PHE A 653 16.16 -2.20 21.64
CA PHE A 653 15.81 -0.79 21.73
C PHE A 653 16.45 -0.01 20.57
N ILE A 654 15.80 1.06 20.14
CA ILE A 654 16.22 1.82 18.96
C ILE A 654 16.80 3.15 19.36
N ILE A 655 17.97 3.51 18.82
CA ILE A 655 18.60 4.83 18.91
C ILE A 655 18.52 5.51 17.55
N GLU A 656 17.81 6.64 17.47
CA GLU A 656 17.65 7.41 16.23
C GLU A 656 18.03 8.89 16.48
N MET A 657 18.92 9.42 15.63
CA MET A 657 19.37 10.79 15.72
C MET A 657 18.33 11.82 15.25
N LYS A 658 17.35 11.39 14.45
CA LYS A 658 16.26 12.22 13.97
C LYS A 658 15.11 12.27 14.97
N GLU A 659 14.15 13.16 14.70
CA GLU A 659 12.96 13.40 15.52
C GLU A 659 11.87 12.31 15.42
N ASP A 660 11.99 11.36 14.45
CA ASP A 660 11.02 10.31 14.25
C ASP A 660 11.67 9.07 13.61
N LEU A 661 11.01 7.89 13.80
CA LEU A 661 11.35 6.65 13.13
C LEU A 661 10.98 6.74 11.64
N ILE A 662 11.76 6.04 10.81
CA ILE A 662 11.51 5.92 9.36
C ILE A 662 11.34 7.30 8.71
N ALA A 663 12.14 8.26 9.16
CA ALA A 663 12.16 9.64 8.68
C ALA A 663 12.90 9.73 7.32
N THR A 664 12.41 8.99 6.31
CA THR A 664 13.02 8.91 4.97
C THR A 664 11.93 8.95 3.90
N PRO A 665 12.20 9.58 2.73
CA PRO A 665 11.29 9.54 1.58
C PRO A 665 11.05 8.13 1.06
N GLY A 666 9.90 7.89 0.44
CA GLY A 666 9.61 6.67 -0.31
C GLY A 666 9.17 5.47 0.55
N VAL A 667 8.83 5.68 1.82
CA VAL A 667 8.23 4.64 2.66
C VAL A 667 6.75 4.98 2.91
N CYS A 668 5.87 4.08 2.51
CA CYS A 668 4.43 4.26 2.66
C CYS A 668 4.01 4.32 4.15
N LEU A 669 3.03 5.17 4.44
CA LEU A 669 2.47 5.30 5.77
C LEU A 669 1.92 3.97 6.32
N ALA A 670 1.39 3.07 5.47
CA ALA A 670 0.94 1.74 5.91
C ALA A 670 2.07 0.95 6.57
N ASN A 671 3.29 1.02 5.99
CA ASN A 671 4.47 0.34 6.52
C ASN A 671 4.99 1.05 7.79
N SER A 672 5.16 2.35 7.72
CA SER A 672 5.77 3.11 8.82
C SER A 672 4.85 3.26 10.04
N SER A 673 3.53 3.43 9.86
CA SER A 673 2.60 3.51 11.00
C SER A 673 2.44 2.16 11.71
N TYR A 674 2.42 1.05 10.95
CA TYR A 674 2.39 -0.27 11.56
C TYR A 674 3.55 -0.47 12.55
N LEU A 675 4.79 -0.22 12.13
CA LEU A 675 5.97 -0.41 12.97
C LEU A 675 5.97 0.52 14.18
N ARG A 676 5.64 1.82 13.99
CA ARG A 676 5.55 2.78 15.11
C ARG A 676 4.52 2.36 16.15
N GLU A 677 3.31 2.01 15.71
CA GLU A 677 2.23 1.59 16.60
C GLU A 677 2.56 0.25 17.28
N TRP A 678 3.21 -0.67 16.56
CA TRP A 678 3.62 -1.94 17.11
C TRP A 678 4.69 -1.79 18.21
N PHE A 679 5.70 -0.96 17.99
CA PHE A 679 6.71 -0.68 19.03
C PHE A 679 6.08 -0.03 20.27
N ALA A 680 5.15 0.88 20.07
CA ALA A 680 4.41 1.49 21.17
C ALA A 680 3.56 0.46 21.93
N TRP A 681 2.85 -0.42 21.22
CA TRP A 681 2.03 -1.48 21.82
C TRP A 681 2.87 -2.49 22.59
N LYS A 682 4.01 -2.90 22.03
CA LYS A 682 4.91 -3.88 22.66
C LYS A 682 5.91 -3.26 23.66
N ASN A 683 5.82 -1.96 23.88
CA ASN A 683 6.73 -1.21 24.76
C ASN A 683 8.22 -1.39 24.40
N VAL A 684 8.54 -1.47 23.09
CA VAL A 684 9.92 -1.45 22.63
C VAL A 684 10.48 -0.05 22.83
N PRO A 685 11.57 0.15 23.59
CA PRO A 685 12.12 1.48 23.85
C PRO A 685 12.66 2.12 22.56
N VAL A 686 12.27 3.38 22.33
CA VAL A 686 12.73 4.18 21.19
C VAL A 686 13.27 5.51 21.72
N TYR A 687 14.52 5.80 21.41
CA TYR A 687 15.21 7.04 21.78
C TYR A 687 15.42 7.88 20.52
N LEU A 688 14.61 8.93 20.37
CA LEU A 688 14.69 9.89 19.28
C LEU A 688 15.54 11.10 19.63
N ASN A 689 16.03 11.83 18.61
CA ASN A 689 17.00 12.91 18.80
C ASN A 689 18.23 12.46 19.61
N ALA A 690 18.60 11.21 19.49
CA ALA A 690 19.62 10.52 20.25
C ALA A 690 20.84 10.23 19.37
N ALA A 691 21.88 11.05 19.49
CA ALA A 691 23.11 10.91 18.70
C ALA A 691 24.11 9.98 19.39
N LEU A 692 24.41 8.82 18.79
CA LEU A 692 25.43 7.90 19.30
C LEU A 692 26.79 8.60 19.41
N THR A 693 27.44 8.47 20.55
CA THR A 693 28.76 9.08 20.82
C THR A 693 29.85 8.08 21.16
N GLU A 694 29.51 6.91 21.67
CA GLU A 694 30.47 5.85 22.00
C GLU A 694 29.80 4.47 22.08
N VAL A 695 30.52 3.41 21.73
CA VAL A 695 30.14 2.01 21.96
C VAL A 695 31.17 1.39 22.90
N LYS A 696 30.71 0.98 24.09
CA LYS A 696 31.53 0.32 25.09
C LYS A 696 31.24 -1.18 25.18
N ASP A 697 32.02 -1.90 25.94
CA ASP A 697 31.68 -3.28 26.28
C ASP A 697 30.50 -3.26 27.28
N GLY A 698 29.38 -3.84 26.88
CA GLY A 698 28.17 -3.94 27.70
C GLY A 698 27.25 -2.70 27.71
N CYS A 699 27.54 -1.64 26.95
CA CYS A 699 26.64 -0.50 26.83
C CYS A 699 26.94 0.38 25.60
N ILE A 700 25.98 1.25 25.23
CA ILE A 700 26.20 2.36 24.33
C ILE A 700 26.03 3.69 25.04
N VAL A 701 26.66 4.76 24.51
CA VAL A 701 26.52 6.12 25.00
C VAL A 701 25.95 6.99 23.88
N TYR A 702 24.92 7.77 24.21
CA TYR A 702 24.36 8.76 23.27
C TYR A 702 24.18 10.12 23.93
N LYS A 703 24.07 11.15 23.12
CA LYS A 703 23.62 12.48 23.54
C LYS A 703 22.21 12.75 23.09
N ASP A 704 21.40 13.27 23.98
CA ASP A 704 20.06 13.73 23.67
C ASP A 704 20.06 15.13 23.03
N GLN A 705 18.87 15.67 22.75
CA GLN A 705 18.69 17.00 22.14
C GLN A 705 19.23 18.14 23.02
N SER A 706 19.31 17.95 24.35
CA SER A 706 19.88 18.94 25.29
C SER A 706 21.42 18.93 25.32
N GLY A 707 22.03 17.87 24.71
CA GLY A 707 23.46 17.60 24.77
C GLY A 707 23.89 16.80 26.02
N GLU A 708 22.95 16.34 26.84
CA GLU A 708 23.22 15.47 27.98
C GLU A 708 23.60 14.05 27.48
N SER A 709 24.59 13.46 28.16
CA SER A 709 25.06 12.13 27.82
C SER A 709 24.35 11.08 28.66
N HIS A 710 23.86 10.02 27.99
CA HIS A 710 23.16 8.87 28.57
C HIS A 710 23.87 7.59 28.25
N GLU A 711 23.93 6.67 29.19
CA GLU A 711 24.47 5.33 29.04
C GLU A 711 23.32 4.32 29.07
N LEU A 712 23.24 3.42 28.06
CA LEU A 712 22.24 2.37 27.99
C LEU A 712 22.93 1.00 27.94
N PRO A 713 22.67 0.13 28.92
CA PRO A 713 23.23 -1.22 28.93
C PRO A 713 22.66 -2.06 27.77
N CYS A 714 23.54 -2.84 27.12
CA CYS A 714 23.16 -3.80 26.09
C CYS A 714 24.24 -4.88 25.96
N ASP A 715 23.82 -6.07 25.56
CA ASP A 715 24.76 -7.19 25.30
C ASP A 715 25.42 -7.06 23.92
N SER A 716 24.71 -6.43 22.99
CA SER A 716 25.19 -6.23 21.62
C SER A 716 24.62 -4.94 21.04
N ALA A 717 25.32 -4.37 20.06
CA ALA A 717 24.83 -3.25 19.27
C ALA A 717 24.85 -3.60 17.77
N ILE A 718 23.75 -3.36 17.06
CA ILE A 718 23.64 -3.52 15.60
C ILE A 718 23.66 -2.16 14.94
N SER A 719 24.52 -1.97 13.93
CA SER A 719 24.58 -0.73 13.15
C SER A 719 23.73 -0.81 11.89
N ALA A 720 22.68 0.02 11.83
CA ALA A 720 21.76 0.19 10.70
C ALA A 720 21.73 1.65 10.22
N VAL A 721 22.90 2.29 10.13
CA VAL A 721 23.04 3.74 9.87
C VAL A 721 23.08 4.10 8.37
N GLY A 722 22.79 3.15 7.49
CA GLY A 722 22.67 3.37 6.05
C GLY A 722 23.90 2.99 5.25
N TYR A 723 23.89 3.35 3.96
CA TYR A 723 24.86 2.91 2.96
C TYR A 723 25.40 4.09 2.16
N VAL A 724 26.58 3.92 1.56
CA VAL A 724 27.17 4.85 0.58
C VAL A 724 27.46 4.13 -0.73
N PRO A 725 27.26 4.77 -1.90
CA PRO A 725 27.55 4.18 -3.20
C PRO A 725 28.99 3.68 -3.29
N LYS A 726 29.18 2.49 -3.88
CA LYS A 726 30.52 1.94 -4.15
C LYS A 726 30.63 1.45 -5.58
N PRO A 727 30.70 2.35 -6.57
CA PRO A 727 30.93 1.95 -7.94
C PRO A 727 32.33 1.36 -8.11
N LEU A 728 32.46 0.28 -8.90
CA LEU A 728 33.75 -0.30 -9.26
C LEU A 728 34.59 0.68 -10.07
N ILE A 729 33.94 1.39 -10.97
CA ILE A 729 34.55 2.38 -11.88
C ILE A 729 33.86 3.73 -11.61
N ALA A 730 34.64 4.79 -11.45
CA ALA A 730 34.09 6.13 -11.23
C ALA A 730 33.32 6.63 -12.48
N LYS A 731 32.24 7.39 -12.25
CA LYS A 731 31.40 7.91 -13.31
C LYS A 731 32.19 8.80 -14.27
N GLY A 732 31.95 8.62 -15.57
CA GLY A 732 32.55 9.45 -16.64
C GLY A 732 34.00 9.10 -16.97
N THR A 733 34.59 8.04 -16.42
CA THR A 733 35.96 7.62 -16.69
C THR A 733 36.11 6.72 -17.93
N ARG A 734 34.99 6.08 -18.35
CA ARG A 734 34.95 5.21 -19.54
C ARG A 734 33.73 5.51 -20.41
N THR A 735 33.89 5.40 -21.71
CA THR A 735 32.80 5.40 -22.70
C THR A 735 32.04 4.10 -22.64
N ASN A 736 30.82 4.05 -23.14
CA ASN A 736 29.93 2.88 -23.15
C ASN A 736 29.74 2.20 -21.76
N THR A 737 29.86 2.99 -20.68
CA THR A 737 29.70 2.48 -19.30
C THR A 737 28.55 3.18 -18.60
N TYR A 738 27.70 2.41 -17.97
CA TYR A 738 26.45 2.84 -17.33
C TYR A 738 26.44 2.42 -15.86
N TRP A 739 25.85 3.21 -14.98
CA TRP A 739 25.78 2.93 -13.53
C TRP A 739 24.33 2.83 -13.10
N ILE A 740 23.98 1.73 -12.44
CA ILE A 740 22.61 1.46 -11.99
C ILE A 740 22.54 1.03 -10.51
N GLY A 741 21.37 1.23 -9.90
CA GLY A 741 21.12 0.86 -8.51
C GLY A 741 21.99 1.63 -7.52
N ASP A 742 22.28 1.03 -6.38
CA ASP A 742 22.92 1.70 -5.24
C ASP A 742 24.35 2.17 -5.51
N CYS A 743 25.05 1.60 -6.47
CA CYS A 743 26.37 2.14 -6.87
C CYS A 743 26.26 3.48 -7.61
N ASN A 744 25.10 3.76 -8.19
CA ASN A 744 24.76 5.06 -8.79
C ASN A 744 24.25 6.05 -7.74
N SER A 745 23.25 5.63 -6.96
CA SER A 745 22.64 6.37 -5.87
C SER A 745 21.89 5.38 -4.98
N VAL A 746 22.21 5.38 -3.69
CA VAL A 746 21.51 4.50 -2.73
C VAL A 746 20.01 4.81 -2.73
N GLY A 747 19.21 3.77 -2.86
CA GLY A 747 17.77 3.89 -2.96
C GLY A 747 17.04 2.65 -2.42
N ASN A 748 16.10 2.15 -3.19
CA ASN A 748 15.31 0.97 -2.86
C ASN A 748 15.19 0.06 -4.10
N ILE A 749 14.45 -1.06 -3.99
CA ILE A 749 14.26 -2.00 -5.10
C ILE A 749 13.65 -1.32 -6.32
N GLN A 750 12.70 -0.40 -6.15
CA GLN A 750 12.11 0.35 -7.25
C GLN A 750 13.17 1.11 -8.04
N THR A 751 14.02 1.87 -7.35
CA THR A 751 15.07 2.67 -8.02
C THR A 751 16.08 1.79 -8.75
N ALA A 752 16.44 0.64 -8.17
CA ALA A 752 17.34 -0.31 -8.80
C ALA A 752 16.72 -0.96 -10.06
N VAL A 753 15.47 -1.42 -9.96
CA VAL A 753 14.73 -2.05 -11.08
C VAL A 753 14.48 -1.06 -12.22
N TRP A 754 14.00 0.15 -11.90
CA TRP A 754 13.67 1.13 -12.93
C TRP A 754 14.91 1.67 -13.62
N GLN A 755 15.99 1.99 -12.89
CA GLN A 755 17.25 2.39 -13.51
C GLN A 755 17.84 1.30 -14.41
N ALA A 756 17.74 0.04 -13.98
CA ALA A 756 18.18 -1.10 -14.78
C ALA A 756 17.37 -1.24 -16.07
N TYR A 757 16.05 -1.15 -15.97
CA TYR A 757 15.15 -1.18 -17.12
C TYR A 757 15.46 -0.05 -18.11
N GLU A 758 15.48 1.21 -17.65
CA GLU A 758 15.70 2.39 -18.47
C GLU A 758 17.10 2.37 -19.13
N THR A 759 18.12 1.91 -18.40
CA THR A 759 19.48 1.77 -18.95
C THR A 759 19.52 0.70 -20.05
N ALA A 760 18.90 -0.45 -19.80
CA ALA A 760 18.82 -1.52 -20.79
C ALA A 760 18.04 -1.12 -22.05
N MET A 761 17.04 -0.24 -21.90
CA MET A 761 16.28 0.32 -23.05
C MET A 761 17.09 1.28 -23.91
N GLN A 762 18.14 1.92 -23.36
CA GLN A 762 19.01 2.87 -24.09
C GLN A 762 20.14 2.18 -24.87
N ILE A 763 20.55 0.96 -24.51
CA ILE A 763 21.62 0.20 -25.16
C ILE A 763 21.13 -0.45 -26.45
#